data_626d89ac19fd487ace2bc662d2263d4f
#
_entry.id   626d89ac19fd487ace2bc662d2263d4f
#
_cell.length_a   1.000
_cell.length_b   1.000
_cell.length_c   1.000
_cell.angle_alpha   90.00
_cell.angle_beta   90.00
_cell.angle_gamma   90.00
#
_symmetry.space_group_name_H-M   'P 1'
#
loop_
_entity.id
_entity.type
_entity.pdbx_description
1 polymer ?
#
loop_
_entity_poly.entity_id
_entity_poly.type
_entity_poly.pdbx_seq_one_letter_code
_entity_poly.pdbx_strand_id
1 'polypeptide(L)'
;HSSRLQRLDKTVLSQRLAGAVAYDRIAGYFRSSLFEVAGEALNEVQGPVRIICNSDLDPQDCITAAAAQAALRRSWCAGKPEDAPPSAIPRYRALYEALTNKRIEVRVLPDTAFGLIHGKAGVVRRADGTASAFLGSVNESASAWRLNYELLWEDDSQEAVDWVQAEFDALWNDPRAMDLSVCPFIAQDVQRIASRRVIEPEAWKSTQDATQAAAAAAVETPVYRREQGLWPHQKYFAQLALERHRLGGARLVLADQVGLGKTVQLAMAALLMAMEDPEGGPILVLAPKPLLQQWQGELMELLQLPSARWTGRAWVDEHDLEYPSEGVKSLSKCPRRVGLVSQGLVVRGMPEALQQLLARKYTCVIVDEAHRARRRKLPKVDAGAEEVDERAESNKLMAFLKQIGPRTKSMLLATATPVQLHPVEAWDLLDILSQGNDGVLGGWTRTSPWFRASHCLAVANGEAMVPLEVRAGWQYVRDPLPARAEGPAFDRIRRNLDAEDNHWQFTPEKLDELSPAIRRVQLQNGLLPGYGEQFNPLLRCIVRRTRGYLEATVNPATGGYYLPKVSVQLFGEDAGSSLTLGGYLREAYDEAEEFCRLLQQRVKGAGFFKTLLLRRLGSSMEAGRNTVMKLLSAAADDLGSDDDDDVDDHDTAGDDDAAAGAAASDFKNFEKAEIASLNRCFALLKQGGNNDPKLDAVLGYLLGTRSDVTERWVDRGCILFSQYYDTAKWIGEELAQRPEFADLDIGLYAGSNRSGIWSGGRFQRCERETLKARVRSGELKLLLGTDAASEG
;
A
#
# COMPACT_ATOMS: atom_id res chain seq x y z
N HIS A 1 28.38 34.23 12.81
CA HIS A 1 28.31 32.91 13.44
C HIS A 1 28.25 31.79 12.38
N SER A 2 28.85 30.66 12.66
CA SER A 2 28.87 29.49 11.75
C SER A 2 28.60 28.23 12.54
N SER A 3 27.70 27.41 12.02
CA SER A 3 27.36 26.11 12.63
C SER A 3 28.55 25.14 12.62
N ARG A 4 29.56 25.38 11.77
CA ARG A 4 30.80 24.59 11.76
C ARG A 4 31.65 24.81 13.02
N LEU A 5 31.54 26.00 13.63
CA LEU A 5 32.37 26.39 14.77
C LEU A 5 31.64 26.23 16.11
N GLN A 6 30.31 26.33 16.12
CA GLN A 6 29.50 26.23 17.34
C GLN A 6 28.05 25.84 17.02
N ARG A 7 27.36 25.29 18.00
CA ARG A 7 25.93 24.97 17.88
C ARG A 7 25.10 26.23 17.97
N LEU A 8 24.51 26.69 16.86
CA LEU A 8 23.76 27.94 16.75
C LEU A 8 22.49 27.97 17.61
N ASP A 9 21.85 26.78 17.81
CA ASP A 9 20.64 26.65 18.66
C ASP A 9 20.91 27.05 20.10
N LYS A 10 22.04 26.64 20.65
CA LYS A 10 22.39 26.93 22.07
C LYS A 10 23.15 28.26 22.27
N THR A 11 24.02 28.62 21.36
CA THR A 11 24.94 29.74 21.52
C THR A 11 24.43 31.04 20.96
N VAL A 12 23.50 31.01 20.00
CA VAL A 12 22.96 32.23 19.41
C VAL A 12 21.50 32.41 19.76
N LEU A 13 20.64 31.45 19.34
CA LEU A 13 19.20 31.64 19.51
C LEU A 13 18.78 31.70 21.02
N SER A 14 19.15 30.68 21.80
CA SER A 14 18.76 30.65 23.21
C SER A 14 19.35 31.81 24.03
N GLN A 15 20.61 32.21 23.77
CA GLN A 15 21.23 33.32 24.47
C GLN A 15 20.63 34.66 24.10
N ARG A 16 20.18 34.85 22.85
CA ARG A 16 19.60 36.11 22.35
C ARG A 16 18.15 36.28 22.75
N LEU A 17 17.40 35.20 22.84
CA LEU A 17 16.00 35.23 23.22
C LEU A 17 15.80 35.25 24.76
N ALA A 18 16.80 34.83 25.51
CA ALA A 18 16.74 34.91 26.97
C ALA A 18 16.60 36.38 27.44
N GLY A 19 15.44 36.69 28.08
CA GLY A 19 15.13 38.02 28.52
C GLY A 19 14.76 39.04 27.43
N ALA A 20 14.55 38.61 26.21
CA ALA A 20 14.05 39.47 25.15
C ALA A 20 12.61 39.92 25.44
N VAL A 21 12.31 41.17 25.11
CA VAL A 21 10.96 41.75 25.29
C VAL A 21 10.15 41.79 24.00
N ALA A 22 10.77 41.55 22.85
CA ALA A 22 10.08 41.32 21.57
C ALA A 22 10.98 40.58 20.62
N TYR A 23 10.37 39.78 19.73
CA TYR A 23 11.06 39.05 18.69
C TYR A 23 10.23 39.08 17.41
N ASP A 24 10.81 39.65 16.37
CA ASP A 24 10.26 39.69 15.00
C ASP A 24 11.09 38.83 14.07
N ARG A 25 10.44 37.94 13.28
CA ARG A 25 11.11 36.93 12.50
C ARG A 25 10.56 36.80 11.07
N ILE A 26 11.42 36.92 10.07
CA ILE A 26 11.17 36.48 8.70
C ILE A 26 11.74 35.08 8.59
N ALA A 27 10.89 34.09 8.34
CA ALA A 27 11.26 32.71 8.16
C ALA A 27 11.07 32.28 6.69
N GLY A 28 11.87 31.36 6.23
CA GLY A 28 11.65 30.73 4.93
C GLY A 28 10.40 29.85 4.92
N TYR A 29 10.43 28.74 4.23
CA TYR A 29 9.28 27.83 4.16
C TYR A 29 8.68 27.46 5.53
N PHE A 30 7.37 27.52 5.57
CA PHE A 30 6.57 27.05 6.70
C PHE A 30 6.39 25.53 6.58
N ARG A 31 7.34 24.77 7.06
CA ARG A 31 7.18 23.33 7.35
C ARG A 31 7.47 23.14 8.83
N SER A 32 6.72 22.32 9.56
CA SER A 32 6.91 21.79 10.96
C SER A 32 7.91 22.50 11.90
N SER A 33 8.75 23.32 11.34
CA SER A 33 9.85 24.03 11.93
C SER A 33 9.43 25.06 12.99
N LEU A 34 8.24 25.62 12.87
CA LEU A 34 7.71 26.51 13.92
C LEU A 34 7.58 25.79 15.26
N PHE A 35 7.20 24.50 15.24
CA PHE A 35 7.05 23.69 16.44
C PHE A 35 8.40 23.31 17.06
N GLU A 36 9.43 23.15 16.23
CA GLU A 36 10.76 22.84 16.74
C GLU A 36 11.49 24.08 17.30
N VAL A 37 11.26 25.25 16.72
CA VAL A 37 11.83 26.52 17.21
C VAL A 37 11.02 27.10 18.36
N ALA A 38 9.69 26.93 18.34
CA ALA A 38 8.80 27.35 19.42
C ALA A 38 9.05 26.60 20.75
N GLY A 39 9.84 25.50 20.72
CA GLY A 39 9.89 24.57 21.83
C GLY A 39 10.56 25.06 23.10
N GLU A 40 11.65 25.79 23.05
CA GLU A 40 12.36 26.20 24.26
C GLU A 40 12.67 27.71 24.27
N ALA A 41 13.24 28.23 23.19
CA ALA A 41 13.74 29.59 23.12
C ALA A 41 12.64 30.67 23.06
N LEU A 42 11.52 30.41 22.40
CA LEU A 42 10.41 31.38 22.32
C LEU A 42 9.64 31.57 23.64
N ASN A 43 9.70 30.55 24.54
CA ASN A 43 9.11 30.69 25.88
C ASN A 43 9.88 31.65 26.78
N GLU A 44 11.14 31.93 26.46
CA GLU A 44 11.99 32.84 27.20
C GLU A 44 11.76 34.29 26.82
N VAL A 45 11.09 34.58 25.69
CA VAL A 45 10.70 35.95 25.32
C VAL A 45 9.55 36.44 26.18
N GLN A 46 9.74 37.57 26.84
CA GLN A 46 8.77 38.13 27.77
C GLN A 46 7.61 38.88 27.11
N GLY A 47 7.76 39.32 25.88
CA GLY A 47 6.77 40.11 25.11
C GLY A 47 6.30 39.39 23.83
N PRO A 48 5.78 40.14 22.86
CA PRO A 48 5.22 39.57 21.63
C PRO A 48 6.30 38.94 20.75
N VAL A 49 5.95 37.81 20.15
CA VAL A 49 6.70 37.13 19.13
C VAL A 49 5.89 37.17 17.84
N ARG A 50 6.44 37.79 16.79
CA ARG A 50 5.79 37.90 15.49
C ARG A 50 6.62 37.14 14.43
N ILE A 51 6.01 36.23 13.70
CA ILE A 51 6.69 35.45 12.70
C ILE A 51 5.94 35.58 11.39
N ILE A 52 6.65 35.95 10.31
CA ILE A 52 6.15 35.90 8.94
C ILE A 52 6.88 34.79 8.15
N CYS A 53 6.15 33.97 7.43
CA CYS A 53 6.71 32.85 6.68
C CYS A 53 6.00 32.65 5.34
N ASN A 54 6.62 31.90 4.46
CA ASN A 54 6.06 31.50 3.17
C ASN A 54 5.18 30.25 3.26
N SER A 55 4.32 30.13 2.28
CA SER A 55 3.53 28.92 2.04
C SER A 55 3.35 28.72 0.53
N ASP A 56 3.36 27.48 0.10
CA ASP A 56 3.08 27.03 -1.30
C ASP A 56 1.62 27.27 -1.72
N LEU A 57 0.96 28.35 -1.25
CA LEU A 57 -0.43 28.67 -1.57
C LEU A 57 -0.54 29.37 -2.92
N ASP A 58 -1.38 28.83 -3.82
CA ASP A 58 -1.78 29.53 -5.02
C ASP A 58 -2.67 30.74 -4.67
N PRO A 59 -2.43 31.96 -5.24
CA PRO A 59 -3.30 33.12 -4.99
C PRO A 59 -4.76 32.90 -5.37
N GLN A 60 -5.05 32.07 -6.35
CA GLN A 60 -6.41 31.73 -6.71
C GLN A 60 -7.08 30.85 -5.67
N ASP A 61 -6.32 30.02 -4.96
CA ASP A 61 -6.80 29.24 -3.82
C ASP A 61 -7.10 30.10 -2.60
N CYS A 62 -6.43 31.24 -2.46
CA CYS A 62 -6.74 32.22 -1.40
C CYS A 62 -8.09 32.93 -1.57
N ILE A 63 -8.67 32.93 -2.76
CA ILE A 63 -9.93 33.61 -3.07
C ILE A 63 -11.15 32.82 -2.54
N THR A 64 -11.04 31.50 -2.39
CA THR A 64 -12.07 30.67 -1.74
C THR A 64 -11.58 30.22 -0.37
N ALA A 65 -12.25 30.68 0.70
CA ALA A 65 -11.86 30.40 2.09
C ALA A 65 -11.68 28.88 2.37
N ALA A 66 -12.44 28.02 1.69
CA ALA A 66 -12.35 26.58 1.81
C ALA A 66 -11.10 25.97 1.12
N ALA A 67 -10.72 26.51 -0.05
CA ALA A 67 -9.53 26.06 -0.77
C ALA A 67 -8.25 26.55 -0.10
N ALA A 68 -8.24 27.79 0.42
CA ALA A 68 -7.15 28.31 1.23
C ALA A 68 -6.96 27.52 2.52
N GLN A 69 -8.04 27.12 3.19
CA GLN A 69 -7.97 26.26 4.37
C GLN A 69 -7.43 24.86 4.04
N ALA A 70 -7.84 24.29 2.90
CA ALA A 70 -7.34 22.97 2.46
C ALA A 70 -5.86 23.03 2.05
N ALA A 71 -5.41 24.10 1.43
CA ALA A 71 -4.01 24.29 1.05
C ALA A 71 -3.13 24.59 2.26
N LEU A 72 -3.57 25.45 3.20
CA LEU A 72 -2.91 25.66 4.48
C LEU A 72 -2.84 24.37 5.32
N ARG A 73 -3.90 23.57 5.30
CA ARG A 73 -3.93 22.29 6.00
C ARG A 73 -2.95 21.30 5.39
N ARG A 74 -2.84 21.23 4.06
CA ARG A 74 -1.82 20.38 3.38
C ARG A 74 -0.40 20.85 3.71
N SER A 75 -0.15 22.13 3.65
CA SER A 75 1.15 22.73 3.99
C SER A 75 1.50 22.55 5.46
N TRP A 76 0.53 22.72 6.35
CA TRP A 76 0.67 22.50 7.79
C TRP A 76 0.87 21.02 8.13
N CYS A 77 0.10 20.12 7.50
CA CYS A 77 0.22 18.68 7.71
C CYS A 77 1.44 18.06 7.01
N ALA A 78 2.07 18.74 6.09
CA ALA A 78 3.34 18.30 5.47
C ALA A 78 4.52 18.33 6.45
N GLY A 79 4.39 19.07 7.57
CA GLY A 79 5.37 19.07 8.65
C GLY A 79 4.72 18.65 9.97
N LYS A 80 4.63 17.35 10.23
CA LYS A 80 3.72 16.77 11.22
C LYS A 80 3.98 17.08 12.69
N PRO A 81 3.00 17.67 13.38
CA PRO A 81 2.93 17.68 14.83
C PRO A 81 2.80 16.29 15.46
N GLU A 82 2.43 15.28 14.67
CA GLU A 82 2.05 13.95 15.14
C GLU A 82 3.24 13.00 15.30
N ASP A 83 4.36 13.32 14.65
CA ASP A 83 5.67 12.69 14.90
C ASP A 83 6.36 13.24 16.16
N ALA A 84 5.74 14.19 16.82
CA ALA A 84 6.30 14.71 18.05
C ALA A 84 6.30 13.61 19.12
N PRO A 85 7.45 13.28 19.69
CA PRO A 85 7.50 12.31 20.77
C PRO A 85 6.64 12.79 21.95
N PRO A 86 6.14 11.89 22.79
CA PRO A 86 5.37 12.24 23.99
C PRO A 86 5.98 13.33 24.84
N SER A 87 7.30 13.42 24.86
CA SER A 87 8.07 14.48 25.53
C SER A 87 7.84 15.88 24.92
N ALA A 88 7.31 15.99 23.71
CA ALA A 88 7.03 17.27 23.07
C ALA A 88 5.62 17.82 23.34
N ILE A 89 4.71 17.04 23.92
CA ILE A 89 3.32 17.46 24.22
C ILE A 89 3.23 18.70 25.12
N PRO A 90 4.02 18.84 26.15
CA PRO A 90 4.03 20.09 26.96
C PRO A 90 4.35 21.29 26.08
N ARG A 91 5.21 21.14 25.06
CA ARG A 91 5.59 22.22 24.13
C ARG A 91 4.42 22.61 23.23
N TYR A 92 3.65 21.62 22.72
CA TYR A 92 2.45 21.92 21.94
C TYR A 92 1.38 22.60 22.77
N ARG A 93 1.24 22.22 24.03
CA ARG A 93 0.33 22.91 24.95
C ARG A 93 0.73 24.35 25.16
N ALA A 94 2.01 24.61 25.42
CA ALA A 94 2.54 25.95 25.56
C ALA A 94 2.38 26.76 24.27
N LEU A 95 2.58 26.17 23.11
CA LEU A 95 2.35 26.82 21.81
C LEU A 95 0.87 27.15 21.60
N TYR A 96 -0.02 26.21 21.89
CA TYR A 96 -1.48 26.45 21.79
C TYR A 96 -1.91 27.63 22.68
N GLU A 97 -1.45 27.63 23.92
CA GLU A 97 -1.72 28.72 24.85
C GLU A 97 -1.12 30.06 24.35
N ALA A 98 0.10 30.02 23.81
CA ALA A 98 0.77 31.20 23.28
C ALA A 98 0.08 31.79 22.04
N LEU A 99 -0.41 30.93 21.11
CA LEU A 99 -1.20 31.35 19.95
C LEU A 99 -2.58 31.87 20.35
N THR A 100 -3.26 31.19 21.27
CA THR A 100 -4.60 31.60 21.76
C THR A 100 -4.56 32.92 22.50
N ASN A 101 -3.52 33.15 23.30
CA ASN A 101 -3.32 34.38 24.06
C ASN A 101 -2.62 35.50 23.25
N LYS A 102 -2.42 35.29 21.94
CA LYS A 102 -1.71 36.23 21.05
C LYS A 102 -0.31 36.62 21.53
N ARG A 103 0.34 35.77 22.29
CA ARG A 103 1.74 35.95 22.67
C ARG A 103 2.66 35.64 21.51
N ILE A 104 2.28 34.70 20.69
CA ILE A 104 2.91 34.39 19.39
C ILE A 104 1.90 34.64 18.28
N GLU A 105 2.24 35.52 17.34
CA GLU A 105 1.46 35.78 16.16
C GLU A 105 2.24 35.28 14.94
N VAL A 106 1.58 34.52 14.09
CA VAL A 106 2.18 33.97 12.86
C VAL A 106 1.35 34.40 11.67
N ARG A 107 2.00 34.99 10.67
CA ARG A 107 1.39 35.28 9.37
C ARG A 107 2.06 34.51 8.26
N VAL A 108 1.26 34.11 7.29
CA VAL A 108 1.71 33.33 6.14
C VAL A 108 1.50 34.14 4.87
N LEU A 109 2.54 34.28 4.06
CA LEU A 109 2.50 34.91 2.74
C LEU A 109 2.51 33.83 1.66
N PRO A 110 1.62 33.91 0.64
CA PRO A 110 1.67 33.02 -0.52
C PRO A 110 2.96 33.19 -1.31
N ASP A 111 3.54 32.12 -1.82
CA ASP A 111 4.78 32.11 -2.64
C ASP A 111 4.70 32.99 -3.88
N THR A 112 3.51 33.12 -4.45
CA THR A 112 3.23 33.93 -5.61
C THR A 112 3.35 35.44 -5.34
N ALA A 113 3.45 35.83 -4.08
CA ALA A 113 3.65 37.24 -3.74
C ALA A 113 5.03 37.76 -4.19
N PHE A 114 6.09 36.96 -4.06
CA PHE A 114 7.48 37.33 -4.33
C PHE A 114 8.33 36.23 -5.01
N GLY A 115 7.69 35.20 -5.54
CA GLY A 115 8.40 34.03 -6.11
C GLY A 115 8.95 33.09 -5.04
N LEU A 116 9.73 33.56 -4.11
CA LEU A 116 10.21 32.78 -2.95
C LEU A 116 10.84 33.73 -1.93
N ILE A 117 10.33 33.76 -0.69
CA ILE A 117 11.02 34.46 0.39
C ILE A 117 12.17 33.58 0.88
N HIS A 118 13.36 33.77 0.33
CA HIS A 118 14.58 33.12 0.83
C HIS A 118 15.25 33.85 2.00
N GLY A 119 14.81 35.06 2.28
CA GLY A 119 15.31 35.85 3.37
C GLY A 119 14.99 35.22 4.74
N LYS A 120 16.01 35.01 5.55
CA LYS A 120 15.89 34.50 6.91
C LYS A 120 16.52 35.56 7.81
N ALA A 121 15.67 36.42 8.35
CA ALA A 121 16.07 37.56 9.13
C ALA A 121 15.27 37.70 10.42
N GLY A 122 15.74 38.42 11.38
CA GLY A 122 14.98 38.72 12.56
C GLY A 122 15.56 39.87 13.38
N VAL A 123 14.72 40.45 14.22
CA VAL A 123 15.07 41.49 15.15
C VAL A 123 14.71 41.02 16.56
N VAL A 124 15.66 41.10 17.48
CA VAL A 124 15.47 40.81 18.90
C VAL A 124 15.61 42.11 19.67
N ARG A 125 14.61 42.45 20.49
CA ARG A 125 14.63 43.62 21.36
C ARG A 125 14.74 43.21 22.82
N ARG A 126 15.60 43.89 23.57
CA ARG A 126 15.86 43.58 24.98
C ARG A 126 15.26 44.64 25.92
N ALA A 127 15.14 44.30 27.19
CA ALA A 127 14.55 45.16 28.20
C ALA A 127 15.37 46.43 28.49
N ASP A 128 16.66 46.42 28.21
CA ASP A 128 17.57 47.58 28.32
C ASP A 128 17.45 48.57 27.15
N GLY A 129 16.54 48.31 26.19
CA GLY A 129 16.34 49.13 25.03
C GLY A 129 17.29 48.82 23.87
N THR A 130 18.21 47.87 24.01
CA THR A 130 19.08 47.44 22.93
C THR A 130 18.33 46.51 21.97
N ALA A 131 18.70 46.53 20.69
CA ALA A 131 18.17 45.65 19.71
C ALA A 131 19.31 45.06 18.84
N SER A 132 19.12 43.86 18.35
CA SER A 132 20.01 43.24 17.35
C SER A 132 19.23 42.67 16.18
N ALA A 133 19.77 42.92 14.99
CA ALA A 133 19.26 42.29 13.77
C ALA A 133 20.16 41.16 13.38
N PHE A 134 19.59 40.12 12.75
CA PHE A 134 20.38 39.06 12.18
C PHE A 134 19.83 38.66 10.80
N LEU A 135 20.74 38.18 9.96
CA LEU A 135 20.48 37.63 8.64
C LEU A 135 21.21 36.29 8.51
N GLY A 136 20.64 35.34 7.81
CA GLY A 136 21.32 34.06 7.64
C GLY A 136 20.67 33.08 6.70
N SER A 137 21.31 31.96 6.53
CA SER A 137 20.78 30.80 5.76
C SER A 137 19.93 29.86 6.62
N VAL A 138 19.91 30.05 7.93
CA VAL A 138 19.32 29.14 8.91
C VAL A 138 17.82 29.01 8.70
N ASN A 139 17.39 27.90 8.23
CA ASN A 139 15.98 27.51 8.22
C ASN A 139 15.49 27.14 9.62
N GLU A 140 14.21 27.32 9.85
CA GLU A 140 13.54 27.06 11.12
C GLU A 140 13.32 25.54 11.35
N SER A 141 14.34 24.70 11.17
CA SER A 141 14.26 23.27 11.47
C SER A 141 15.33 22.83 12.46
N ALA A 142 15.02 21.88 13.34
CA ALA A 142 16.01 21.34 14.27
C ALA A 142 17.23 20.76 13.55
N SER A 143 17.06 20.24 12.36
CA SER A 143 18.15 19.75 11.51
C SER A 143 19.04 20.89 11.00
N ALA A 144 18.48 22.05 10.62
CA ALA A 144 19.24 23.20 10.18
C ALA A 144 20.08 23.78 11.33
N TRP A 145 19.48 23.88 12.52
CA TRP A 145 20.19 24.40 13.70
C TRP A 145 21.24 23.44 14.27
N ARG A 146 21.12 22.13 14.00
CA ARG A 146 21.97 21.10 14.63
C ARG A 146 22.90 20.36 13.67
N LEU A 147 22.53 20.21 12.40
CA LEU A 147 23.17 19.28 11.48
C LEU A 147 23.68 19.91 10.17
N ASN A 148 23.07 21.02 9.71
CA ASN A 148 23.44 21.63 8.45
C ASN A 148 24.57 22.65 8.61
N TYR A 149 25.29 22.91 7.53
CA TYR A 149 26.19 24.03 7.45
C TYR A 149 25.39 25.32 7.25
N GLU A 150 25.39 26.18 8.27
CA GLU A 150 24.61 27.41 8.29
C GLU A 150 25.50 28.60 8.67
N LEU A 151 25.21 29.74 8.09
CA LEU A 151 25.83 31.01 8.39
C LEU A 151 24.79 32.00 8.92
N LEU A 152 25.16 32.76 9.94
CA LEU A 152 24.33 33.79 10.51
C LEU A 152 25.20 35.03 10.74
N TRP A 153 24.75 36.14 10.17
CA TRP A 153 25.31 37.47 10.40
C TRP A 153 24.46 38.18 11.41
N GLU A 154 25.06 38.84 12.38
CA GLU A 154 24.39 39.59 13.40
C GLU A 154 25.00 41.01 13.44
N ASP A 155 24.13 42.01 13.62
CA ASP A 155 24.52 43.43 13.66
C ASP A 155 23.64 44.18 14.68
N ASP A 156 24.27 44.91 15.59
CA ASP A 156 23.61 45.69 16.64
C ASP A 156 23.50 47.18 16.28
N SER A 157 23.95 47.58 15.06
CA SER A 157 23.81 48.98 14.61
C SER A 157 22.34 49.31 14.39
N GLN A 158 22.00 50.57 14.74
CA GLN A 158 20.63 51.04 14.57
C GLN A 158 20.17 50.97 13.09
N GLU A 159 21.08 51.22 12.16
CA GLU A 159 20.80 51.16 10.72
C GLU A 159 20.43 49.75 10.27
N ALA A 160 21.14 48.71 10.72
CA ALA A 160 20.84 47.33 10.42
C ALA A 160 19.53 46.89 11.03
N VAL A 161 19.27 47.24 12.29
CA VAL A 161 18.03 46.94 12.98
C VAL A 161 16.83 47.60 12.31
N ASP A 162 16.94 48.88 11.93
CA ASP A 162 15.86 49.59 11.25
C ASP A 162 15.58 49.06 9.88
N TRP A 163 16.62 48.64 9.15
CA TRP A 163 16.45 48.04 7.83
C TRP A 163 15.75 46.69 7.89
N VAL A 164 16.17 45.75 8.77
CA VAL A 164 15.53 44.45 8.91
C VAL A 164 14.10 44.61 9.48
N GLN A 165 13.88 45.59 10.37
CA GLN A 165 12.55 45.86 10.88
C GLN A 165 11.61 46.38 9.80
N ALA A 166 12.09 47.28 8.94
CA ALA A 166 11.31 47.83 7.84
C ALA A 166 10.90 46.72 6.84
N GLU A 167 11.83 45.81 6.50
CA GLU A 167 11.52 44.62 5.69
C GLU A 167 10.49 43.70 6.36
N PHE A 168 10.66 43.42 7.66
CA PHE A 168 9.68 42.63 8.40
C PHE A 168 8.31 43.30 8.39
N ASP A 169 8.23 44.61 8.71
CA ASP A 169 6.97 45.33 8.78
C ASP A 169 6.28 45.43 7.40
N ALA A 170 7.04 45.56 6.31
CA ALA A 170 6.51 45.52 4.97
C ALA A 170 5.84 44.18 4.63
N LEU A 171 6.48 43.04 4.96
CA LEU A 171 5.93 41.72 4.78
C LEU A 171 4.76 41.44 5.73
N TRP A 172 4.89 41.85 6.99
CA TRP A 172 3.87 41.65 8.00
C TRP A 172 2.55 42.36 7.68
N ASN A 173 2.62 43.55 7.10
CA ASN A 173 1.48 44.37 6.73
C ASN A 173 1.00 44.15 5.29
N ASP A 174 1.61 43.22 4.56
CA ASP A 174 1.16 42.89 3.21
C ASP A 174 -0.31 42.38 3.27
N PRO A 175 -1.21 42.95 2.44
CA PRO A 175 -2.63 42.59 2.46
C PRO A 175 -2.91 41.14 2.10
N ARG A 176 -1.92 40.41 1.52
CA ARG A 176 -2.00 38.98 1.22
C ARG A 176 -1.54 38.10 2.38
N ALA A 177 -0.92 38.67 3.41
CA ALA A 177 -0.49 37.94 4.59
C ALA A 177 -1.72 37.48 5.39
N MET A 178 -1.80 36.18 5.65
CA MET A 178 -2.90 35.57 6.38
C MET A 178 -2.48 35.24 7.82
N ASP A 179 -3.28 35.71 8.78
CA ASP A 179 -3.06 35.40 10.19
C ASP A 179 -3.40 33.93 10.48
N LEU A 180 -2.42 33.19 10.94
CA LEU A 180 -2.55 31.76 11.22
C LEU A 180 -3.40 31.49 12.47
N SER A 181 -3.44 32.41 13.43
CA SER A 181 -4.21 32.28 14.66
C SER A 181 -5.74 32.30 14.42
N VAL A 182 -6.16 32.89 13.30
CA VAL A 182 -7.56 32.92 12.83
C VAL A 182 -7.99 31.66 12.11
N CYS A 183 -7.08 30.73 11.80
CA CYS A 183 -7.41 29.48 11.14
C CYS A 183 -7.93 28.45 12.15
N PRO A 184 -9.27 28.21 12.26
CA PRO A 184 -9.85 27.40 13.34
C PRO A 184 -9.30 25.96 13.36
N PHE A 185 -8.95 25.41 12.21
CA PHE A 185 -8.45 24.04 12.11
C PHE A 185 -7.03 23.87 12.67
N ILE A 186 -6.16 24.92 12.59
CA ILE A 186 -4.81 24.86 13.17
C ILE A 186 -4.93 24.92 14.69
N ALA A 187 -5.75 25.83 15.20
CA ALA A 187 -6.04 25.90 16.62
C ALA A 187 -6.63 24.57 17.13
N GLN A 188 -7.54 23.96 16.38
CA GLN A 188 -8.12 22.65 16.71
C GLN A 188 -7.09 21.52 16.69
N ASP A 189 -6.20 21.46 15.70
CA ASP A 189 -5.17 20.44 15.63
C ASP A 189 -4.13 20.59 16.75
N VAL A 190 -3.69 21.82 17.04
CA VAL A 190 -2.79 22.10 18.17
C VAL A 190 -3.47 21.82 19.50
N GLN A 191 -4.75 22.22 19.67
CA GLN A 191 -5.54 21.91 20.85
C GLN A 191 -5.71 20.41 21.05
N ARG A 192 -5.99 19.69 19.98
CA ARG A 192 -6.13 18.23 19.98
C ARG A 192 -4.86 17.54 20.47
N ILE A 193 -3.70 17.98 19.98
CA ILE A 193 -2.40 17.44 20.38
C ILE A 193 -2.10 17.83 21.84
N ALA A 194 -2.34 19.09 22.19
CA ALA A 194 -2.16 19.59 23.53
C ALA A 194 -3.06 18.91 24.58
N SER A 195 -4.25 18.48 24.18
CA SER A 195 -5.22 17.77 25.03
C SER A 195 -5.02 16.25 25.07
N ARG A 196 -4.11 15.69 24.26
CA ARG A 196 -3.75 14.27 24.37
C ARG A 196 -3.28 13.96 25.79
N ARG A 197 -3.95 13.02 26.43
CA ARG A 197 -3.44 12.40 27.63
C ARG A 197 -2.34 11.43 27.20
N VAL A 198 -1.09 11.82 27.41
CA VAL A 198 0.03 10.90 27.31
C VAL A 198 0.01 10.05 28.56
N ILE A 199 -0.23 8.78 28.37
CA ILE A 199 0.04 7.79 29.41
C ILE A 199 1.54 7.52 29.28
N GLU A 200 2.32 7.89 30.30
CA GLU A 200 3.74 7.58 30.37
C GLU A 200 3.95 6.06 30.18
N PRO A 201 5.03 5.61 29.53
CA PRO A 201 5.27 4.19 29.27
C PRO A 201 5.21 3.32 30.54
N GLU A 202 5.57 3.88 31.66
CA GLU A 202 5.49 3.22 32.97
C GLU A 202 4.08 3.10 33.51
N ALA A 203 3.21 4.06 33.24
CA ALA A 203 1.78 3.98 33.52
C ALA A 203 1.07 2.96 32.62
N TRP A 204 1.57 2.71 31.42
CA TRP A 204 1.09 1.63 30.56
C TRP A 204 1.39 0.25 31.14
N LYS A 205 2.54 0.08 31.77
CA LYS A 205 2.94 -1.18 32.42
C LYS A 205 2.15 -1.45 33.71
N SER A 206 1.61 -0.41 34.34
CA SER A 206 0.87 -0.53 35.59
C SER A 206 -0.66 -0.63 35.44
N THR A 207 -1.22 -0.30 34.26
CA THR A 207 -2.64 -0.50 33.99
C THR A 207 -2.89 -1.94 33.56
N GLN A 208 -3.67 -2.66 34.34
CA GLN A 208 -4.13 -4.04 34.04
C GLN A 208 -4.95 -4.13 32.74
N ASP A 209 -5.21 -3.03 32.05
CA ASP A 209 -5.99 -2.92 30.83
C ASP A 209 -5.19 -2.35 29.65
N ALA A 210 -4.15 -3.08 29.22
CA ALA A 210 -3.48 -2.83 27.93
C ALA A 210 -4.47 -2.82 26.73
N THR A 211 -5.60 -3.50 26.88
CA THR A 211 -6.71 -3.53 25.93
C THR A 211 -7.32 -2.15 25.70
N GLN A 212 -7.42 -1.32 26.74
CA GLN A 212 -8.00 0.03 26.65
C GLN A 212 -7.07 1.02 25.94
N ALA A 213 -5.76 0.87 26.11
CA ALA A 213 -4.78 1.75 25.46
C ALA A 213 -4.72 1.58 23.95
N ALA A 214 -4.73 0.32 23.46
CA ALA A 214 -4.77 0.02 22.04
C ALA A 214 -6.08 0.49 21.41
N ALA A 215 -7.22 0.27 22.09
CA ALA A 215 -8.53 0.75 21.64
C ALA A 215 -8.60 2.29 21.59
N ALA A 216 -8.06 2.99 22.60
CA ALA A 216 -8.00 4.43 22.63
C ALA A 216 -7.18 5.02 21.46
N ALA A 217 -6.05 4.40 21.13
CA ALA A 217 -5.25 4.83 19.99
C ALA A 217 -5.93 4.58 18.65
N ALA A 218 -6.59 3.43 18.49
CA ALA A 218 -7.35 3.14 17.27
C ALA A 218 -8.44 4.20 17.02
N VAL A 219 -9.17 4.61 18.06
CA VAL A 219 -10.23 5.63 17.97
C VAL A 219 -9.65 7.02 17.61
N GLU A 220 -8.41 7.29 17.93
CA GLU A 220 -7.72 8.53 17.62
C GLU A 220 -7.25 8.61 16.14
N THR A 221 -7.29 7.52 15.37
CA THR A 221 -6.86 7.52 13.96
C THR A 221 -7.82 8.29 13.05
N PRO A 222 -7.37 8.84 11.91
CA PRO A 222 -8.22 9.57 10.98
C PRO A 222 -9.41 8.77 10.47
N VAL A 223 -9.25 7.45 10.26
CA VAL A 223 -10.34 6.58 9.82
C VAL A 223 -11.53 6.58 10.78
N TYR A 224 -11.29 6.80 12.08
CA TYR A 224 -12.37 6.93 13.07
C TYR A 224 -12.87 8.37 13.25
N ARG A 225 -12.07 9.36 12.94
CA ARG A 225 -12.43 10.77 13.12
C ARG A 225 -13.12 11.39 11.93
N ARG A 226 -12.68 11.05 10.72
CA ARG A 226 -13.18 11.62 9.47
C ARG A 226 -14.24 10.75 8.82
N GLU A 227 -14.16 9.44 9.04
CA GLU A 227 -15.04 8.44 8.50
C GLU A 227 -15.83 7.75 9.63
N GLN A 228 -16.71 6.81 9.27
CA GLN A 228 -17.51 6.08 10.25
C GLN A 228 -16.70 5.00 11.03
N GLY A 229 -15.38 5.04 10.93
CA GLY A 229 -14.46 4.07 11.51
C GLY A 229 -14.33 2.80 10.67
N LEU A 230 -13.69 1.81 11.25
CA LEU A 230 -13.56 0.50 10.61
C LEU A 230 -14.93 -0.21 10.57
N TRP A 231 -15.20 -0.88 9.49
CA TRP A 231 -16.36 -1.74 9.36
C TRP A 231 -16.23 -2.99 10.26
N PRO A 232 -17.31 -3.66 10.62
CA PRO A 232 -17.28 -4.77 11.58
C PRO A 232 -16.29 -5.89 11.20
N HIS A 233 -16.22 -6.25 9.93
CA HIS A 233 -15.28 -7.26 9.45
C HIS A 233 -13.81 -6.81 9.56
N GLN A 234 -13.54 -5.52 9.41
CA GLN A 234 -12.20 -4.94 9.55
C GLN A 234 -11.79 -4.91 11.03
N LYS A 235 -12.72 -4.51 11.90
CA LYS A 235 -12.51 -4.56 13.36
C LYS A 235 -12.22 -5.98 13.83
N TYR A 236 -13.01 -6.94 13.35
CA TYR A 236 -12.83 -8.35 13.69
C TYR A 236 -11.42 -8.85 13.36
N PHE A 237 -10.93 -8.55 12.13
CA PHE A 237 -9.59 -9.00 11.75
C PHE A 237 -8.50 -8.34 12.60
N ALA A 238 -8.58 -7.03 12.81
CA ALA A 238 -7.60 -6.29 13.61
C ALA A 238 -7.57 -6.80 15.07
N GLN A 239 -8.75 -7.07 15.65
CA GLN A 239 -8.88 -7.65 16.98
C GLN A 239 -8.31 -9.08 17.04
N LEU A 240 -8.71 -9.95 16.11
CA LEU A 240 -8.19 -11.33 16.02
C LEU A 240 -6.66 -11.34 15.91
N ALA A 241 -6.11 -10.47 15.07
CA ALA A 241 -4.67 -10.36 14.89
C ALA A 241 -3.95 -9.90 16.18
N LEU A 242 -4.53 -8.95 16.91
CA LEU A 242 -4.00 -8.50 18.20
C LEU A 242 -4.07 -9.61 19.28
N GLU A 243 -5.20 -10.29 19.39
CA GLU A 243 -5.38 -11.40 20.31
C GLU A 243 -4.36 -12.52 20.05
N ARG A 244 -4.19 -12.91 18.78
CA ARG A 244 -3.18 -13.92 18.40
C ARG A 244 -1.76 -13.43 18.62
N HIS A 245 -1.51 -12.13 18.42
CA HIS A 245 -0.19 -11.53 18.70
C HIS A 245 0.20 -11.69 20.18
N ARG A 246 -0.75 -11.49 21.09
CA ARG A 246 -0.59 -11.70 22.54
C ARG A 246 -0.32 -13.14 22.92
N LEU A 247 -0.89 -14.09 22.18
CA LEU A 247 -0.71 -15.52 22.38
C LEU A 247 0.58 -16.11 21.79
N GLY A 248 1.58 -15.28 21.50
CA GLY A 248 2.88 -15.74 20.97
C GLY A 248 3.12 -15.38 19.50
N GLY A 249 2.18 -14.71 18.86
CA GLY A 249 2.34 -14.19 17.51
C GLY A 249 1.16 -14.55 16.60
N ALA A 250 0.63 -13.52 15.92
CA ALA A 250 -0.42 -13.72 14.92
C ALA A 250 0.14 -14.37 13.65
N ARG A 251 -0.47 -15.42 13.17
CA ARG A 251 -0.14 -16.14 11.94
C ARG A 251 -1.41 -16.32 11.13
N LEU A 252 -1.74 -15.32 10.32
CA LEU A 252 -3.03 -15.22 9.64
C LEU A 252 -2.88 -14.90 8.16
N VAL A 253 -3.78 -15.44 7.37
CA VAL A 253 -4.03 -15.04 5.98
C VAL A 253 -5.30 -14.20 5.94
N LEU A 254 -5.22 -12.99 5.44
CA LEU A 254 -6.37 -12.16 5.11
C LEU A 254 -6.72 -12.36 3.63
N ALA A 255 -7.77 -13.15 3.38
CA ALA A 255 -8.18 -13.57 2.04
C ALA A 255 -9.47 -12.87 1.57
N ASP A 256 -9.76 -11.68 2.10
CA ASP A 256 -10.92 -10.88 1.71
C ASP A 256 -10.86 -10.50 0.22
N GLN A 257 -12.02 -10.47 -0.43
CA GLN A 257 -12.11 -10.03 -1.83
C GLN A 257 -11.57 -8.59 -2.01
N VAL A 258 -11.24 -8.27 -3.25
CA VAL A 258 -10.80 -6.91 -3.63
C VAL A 258 -11.86 -5.88 -3.22
N GLY A 259 -11.42 -4.72 -2.73
CA GLY A 259 -12.30 -3.63 -2.32
C GLY A 259 -12.86 -3.74 -0.90
N LEU A 260 -12.51 -4.77 -0.12
CA LEU A 260 -12.95 -4.90 1.28
C LEU A 260 -11.99 -4.24 2.29
N GLY A 261 -11.00 -3.48 1.82
CA GLY A 261 -10.08 -2.72 2.67
C GLY A 261 -9.05 -3.60 3.39
N LYS A 262 -8.41 -4.52 2.67
CA LYS A 262 -7.34 -5.36 3.25
C LYS A 262 -6.21 -4.51 3.83
N THR A 263 -5.78 -3.47 3.11
CA THR A 263 -4.69 -2.58 3.54
C THR A 263 -4.97 -1.96 4.89
N VAL A 264 -6.17 -1.37 5.08
CA VAL A 264 -6.53 -0.73 6.36
C VAL A 264 -6.64 -1.75 7.50
N GLN A 265 -7.09 -2.97 7.24
CA GLN A 265 -7.15 -4.04 8.24
C GLN A 265 -5.75 -4.43 8.73
N LEU A 266 -4.83 -4.65 7.78
CA LEU A 266 -3.43 -5.00 8.06
C LEU A 266 -2.69 -3.85 8.75
N ALA A 267 -2.90 -2.63 8.26
CA ALA A 267 -2.30 -1.43 8.84
C ALA A 267 -2.79 -1.18 10.28
N MET A 268 -4.08 -1.36 10.54
CA MET A 268 -4.63 -1.26 11.90
C MET A 268 -4.07 -2.37 12.80
N ALA A 269 -4.00 -3.60 12.32
CA ALA A 269 -3.38 -4.69 13.08
C ALA A 269 -1.91 -4.39 13.40
N ALA A 270 -1.15 -3.85 12.44
CA ALA A 270 0.24 -3.42 12.64
C ALA A 270 0.36 -2.32 13.68
N LEU A 271 -0.51 -1.30 13.64
CA LEU A 271 -0.57 -0.24 14.62
C LEU A 271 -0.80 -0.79 16.03
N LEU A 272 -1.82 -1.64 16.19
CA LEU A 272 -2.14 -2.24 17.50
C LEU A 272 -1.00 -3.10 18.03
N MET A 273 -0.36 -3.90 17.19
CA MET A 273 0.82 -4.70 17.57
C MET A 273 2.03 -3.84 17.94
N ALA A 274 2.24 -2.73 17.21
CA ALA A 274 3.32 -1.80 17.54
C ALA A 274 3.10 -1.11 18.87
N MET A 275 1.86 -0.88 19.25
CA MET A 275 1.50 -0.28 20.53
C MET A 275 1.57 -1.27 21.69
N GLU A 276 1.21 -2.53 21.44
CA GLU A 276 1.30 -3.61 22.42
C GLU A 276 2.76 -3.90 22.81
N ASP A 277 3.68 -3.74 21.86
CA ASP A 277 5.10 -3.97 22.04
C ASP A 277 5.91 -2.70 21.67
N PRO A 278 5.93 -1.66 22.53
CA PRO A 278 6.57 -0.38 22.22
C PRO A 278 8.08 -0.50 21.97
N GLU A 279 8.75 -1.43 22.68
CA GLU A 279 10.18 -1.71 22.53
C GLU A 279 10.45 -2.81 21.50
N GLY A 280 9.41 -3.33 20.85
CA GLY A 280 9.50 -4.40 19.88
C GLY A 280 10.21 -3.98 18.59
N GLY A 281 10.55 -5.00 17.80
CA GLY A 281 11.22 -4.81 16.52
C GLY A 281 10.37 -4.02 15.50
N PRO A 282 10.97 -3.74 14.33
CA PRO A 282 10.27 -3.05 13.24
C PRO A 282 9.14 -3.91 12.68
N ILE A 283 8.28 -3.26 11.90
CA ILE A 283 7.27 -3.86 11.06
C ILE A 283 7.76 -3.78 9.61
N LEU A 284 7.77 -4.92 8.92
CA LEU A 284 8.13 -5.00 7.52
C LEU A 284 6.88 -5.26 6.68
N VAL A 285 6.64 -4.42 5.67
CA VAL A 285 5.62 -4.65 4.66
C VAL A 285 6.30 -5.01 3.35
N LEU A 286 5.99 -6.19 2.83
CA LEU A 286 6.43 -6.67 1.52
C LEU A 286 5.24 -6.57 0.55
N ALA A 287 5.31 -5.65 -0.40
CA ALA A 287 4.26 -5.44 -1.39
C ALA A 287 4.85 -5.37 -2.81
N PRO A 288 4.04 -5.51 -3.87
CA PRO A 288 4.45 -5.19 -5.23
C PRO A 288 4.98 -3.76 -5.32
N LYS A 289 6.01 -3.53 -6.15
CA LYS A 289 6.66 -2.20 -6.26
C LYS A 289 5.67 -1.05 -6.56
N PRO A 290 4.69 -1.22 -7.46
CA PRO A 290 3.72 -0.16 -7.75
C PRO A 290 2.86 0.24 -6.55
N LEU A 291 2.65 -0.67 -5.61
CA LEU A 291 1.79 -0.45 -4.45
C LEU A 291 2.50 0.19 -3.25
N LEU A 292 3.84 0.30 -3.25
CA LEU A 292 4.59 0.81 -2.11
C LEU A 292 4.21 2.24 -1.72
N GLN A 293 4.04 3.11 -2.72
CA GLN A 293 3.65 4.50 -2.48
C GLN A 293 2.20 4.61 -2.01
N GLN A 294 1.32 3.80 -2.58
CA GLN A 294 -0.07 3.72 -2.12
C GLN A 294 -0.15 3.23 -0.67
N TRP A 295 0.58 2.16 -0.32
CA TRP A 295 0.67 1.67 1.05
C TRP A 295 1.14 2.76 2.01
N GLN A 296 2.18 3.50 1.62
CA GLN A 296 2.70 4.61 2.43
C GLN A 296 1.66 5.72 2.62
N GLY A 297 0.96 6.10 1.55
CA GLY A 297 -0.13 7.06 1.60
C GLY A 297 -1.29 6.59 2.49
N GLU A 298 -1.77 5.35 2.32
CA GLU A 298 -2.86 4.80 3.13
C GLU A 298 -2.51 4.68 4.62
N LEU A 299 -1.28 4.23 4.93
CA LEU A 299 -0.79 4.20 6.32
C LEU A 299 -0.89 5.59 6.97
N MET A 300 -0.56 6.61 6.20
CA MET A 300 -0.54 7.97 6.68
C MET A 300 -1.92 8.62 6.71
N GLU A 301 -2.67 8.53 5.62
CA GLU A 301 -3.97 9.18 5.50
C GLU A 301 -5.03 8.58 6.42
N LEU A 302 -5.02 7.24 6.56
CA LEU A 302 -6.04 6.52 7.35
C LEU A 302 -5.67 6.38 8.83
N LEU A 303 -4.39 6.14 9.12
CA LEU A 303 -3.97 5.80 10.48
C LEU A 303 -2.96 6.77 11.08
N GLN A 304 -2.42 7.71 10.28
CA GLN A 304 -1.31 8.57 10.68
C GLN A 304 -0.12 7.75 11.20
N LEU A 305 0.16 6.65 10.52
CA LEU A 305 1.25 5.76 10.87
C LEU A 305 2.48 6.07 10.00
N PRO A 306 3.54 6.67 10.56
CA PRO A 306 4.76 7.01 9.84
C PRO A 306 5.45 5.76 9.29
N SER A 307 5.89 5.84 8.04
CA SER A 307 6.54 4.72 7.35
C SER A 307 7.60 5.20 6.39
N ALA A 308 8.55 4.30 6.05
CA ALA A 308 9.53 4.58 5.01
C ALA A 308 9.50 3.49 3.94
N ARG A 309 9.59 3.89 2.67
CA ARG A 309 9.66 2.97 1.53
C ARG A 309 11.08 2.87 0.99
N TRP A 310 11.49 1.67 0.62
CA TRP A 310 12.78 1.41 0.00
C TRP A 310 12.68 1.60 -1.52
N THR A 311 13.43 2.54 -2.07
CA THR A 311 13.42 2.84 -3.51
C THR A 311 14.28 1.88 -4.35
N GLY A 312 15.08 1.05 -3.71
CA GLY A 312 16.12 0.23 -4.34
C GLY A 312 17.53 0.71 -3.99
N ARG A 313 17.67 1.99 -3.61
CA ARG A 313 18.95 2.61 -3.24
C ARG A 313 18.94 3.29 -1.87
N ALA A 314 17.80 3.85 -1.47
CA ALA A 314 17.65 4.62 -0.24
C ALA A 314 16.25 4.47 0.35
N TRP A 315 16.11 4.79 1.63
CA TRP A 315 14.82 4.96 2.29
C TRP A 315 14.24 6.33 2.02
N VAL A 316 12.95 6.38 1.73
CA VAL A 316 12.17 7.61 1.55
C VAL A 316 11.00 7.55 2.51
N ASP A 317 10.88 8.55 3.39
CA ASP A 317 9.81 8.58 4.37
C ASP A 317 8.48 9.09 3.78
N GLU A 318 7.48 9.21 4.63
CA GLU A 318 6.14 9.68 4.28
C GLU A 318 6.07 11.15 3.84
N HIS A 319 7.18 11.88 3.94
CA HIS A 319 7.33 13.27 3.48
C HIS A 319 8.18 13.38 2.22
N ASP A 320 8.46 12.26 1.56
CA ASP A 320 9.38 12.16 0.43
C ASP A 320 10.82 12.62 0.75
N LEU A 321 11.21 12.59 2.02
CA LEU A 321 12.57 12.84 2.45
C LEU A 321 13.44 11.59 2.22
N GLU A 322 14.43 11.71 1.34
CA GLU A 322 15.40 10.65 1.10
C GLU A 322 16.48 10.66 2.19
N TYR A 323 16.70 9.51 2.82
CA TYR A 323 17.72 9.35 3.87
C TYR A 323 19.07 8.97 3.28
N PRO A 324 20.20 9.42 3.88
CA PRO A 324 21.53 9.06 3.44
C PRO A 324 21.68 7.53 3.36
N SER A 325 22.26 7.04 2.27
CA SER A 325 22.31 5.61 1.99
C SER A 325 23.68 5.16 1.50
N GLU A 326 24.15 4.02 2.00
CA GLU A 326 25.29 3.26 1.51
C GLU A 326 24.83 2.13 0.55
N GLY A 327 23.73 2.33 -0.14
CA GLY A 327 23.11 1.33 -1.00
C GLY A 327 22.44 0.22 -0.17
N VAL A 328 22.52 -1.02 -0.65
CA VAL A 328 21.82 -2.18 -0.04
C VAL A 328 22.14 -2.36 1.46
N LYS A 329 23.31 -1.95 1.93
CA LYS A 329 23.69 -2.02 3.35
C LYS A 329 22.78 -1.17 4.26
N SER A 330 22.17 -0.13 3.71
CA SER A 330 21.23 0.73 4.44
C SER A 330 19.82 0.14 4.55
N LEU A 331 19.53 -0.98 3.90
CA LEU A 331 18.22 -1.63 3.94
C LEU A 331 17.83 -2.03 5.38
N SER A 332 18.79 -2.45 6.22
CA SER A 332 18.54 -2.75 7.63
C SER A 332 18.40 -1.50 8.53
N LYS A 333 18.71 -0.29 8.00
CA LYS A 333 18.71 0.98 8.73
C LYS A 333 17.43 1.81 8.43
N CYS A 334 16.26 1.15 8.37
CA CYS A 334 14.99 1.86 8.13
C CYS A 334 14.81 2.98 9.17
N PRO A 335 14.54 4.23 8.74
CA PRO A 335 14.41 5.38 9.65
C PRO A 335 13.07 5.40 10.40
N ARG A 336 12.11 4.58 9.99
CA ARG A 336 10.80 4.43 10.59
C ARG A 336 10.61 3.03 11.16
N ARG A 337 9.66 2.90 12.08
CA ARG A 337 9.30 1.58 12.63
C ARG A 337 8.63 0.70 11.59
N VAL A 338 7.89 1.29 10.63
CA VAL A 338 7.28 0.60 9.51
C VAL A 338 8.11 0.81 8.25
N GLY A 339 8.66 -0.27 7.72
CA GLY A 339 9.43 -0.27 6.47
C GLY A 339 8.69 -0.98 5.36
N LEU A 340 8.59 -0.33 4.19
CA LEU A 340 7.95 -0.84 2.99
C LEU A 340 9.01 -1.27 1.98
N VAL A 341 9.00 -2.52 1.56
CA VAL A 341 10.00 -3.09 0.64
C VAL A 341 9.31 -3.85 -0.48
N SER A 342 9.81 -3.70 -1.70
CA SER A 342 9.26 -4.42 -2.85
C SER A 342 9.57 -5.91 -2.79
N GLN A 343 8.56 -6.74 -3.06
CA GLN A 343 8.73 -8.18 -3.28
C GLN A 343 9.70 -8.48 -4.43
N GLY A 344 9.78 -7.61 -5.44
CA GLY A 344 10.73 -7.72 -6.55
C GLY A 344 12.19 -7.80 -6.07
N LEU A 345 12.55 -7.17 -4.95
CA LEU A 345 13.87 -7.28 -4.34
C LEU A 345 14.19 -8.73 -3.95
N VAL A 346 13.19 -9.43 -3.37
CA VAL A 346 13.31 -10.81 -2.95
C VAL A 346 13.35 -11.76 -4.16
N VAL A 347 12.48 -11.53 -5.14
CA VAL A 347 12.38 -12.37 -6.35
C VAL A 347 13.64 -12.29 -7.20
N ARG A 348 14.23 -11.09 -7.36
CA ARG A 348 15.52 -10.90 -8.04
C ARG A 348 16.66 -11.64 -7.31
N GLY A 349 16.48 -11.89 -6.00
CA GLY A 349 17.39 -12.73 -5.23
C GLY A 349 18.76 -12.11 -5.01
N MET A 350 18.85 -10.81 -4.73
CA MET A 350 20.09 -10.13 -4.36
C MET A 350 20.53 -10.62 -2.97
N PRO A 351 21.60 -11.42 -2.84
CA PRO A 351 21.97 -12.08 -1.58
C PRO A 351 22.20 -11.10 -0.45
N GLU A 352 22.84 -9.95 -0.73
CA GLU A 352 23.11 -8.91 0.27
C GLU A 352 21.82 -8.30 0.83
N ALA A 353 20.84 -8.01 -0.04
CA ALA A 353 19.56 -7.46 0.39
C ALA A 353 18.79 -8.44 1.30
N LEU A 354 18.77 -9.72 0.92
CA LEU A 354 18.15 -10.76 1.73
C LEU A 354 18.82 -10.90 3.09
N GLN A 355 20.16 -10.86 3.14
CA GLN A 355 20.91 -10.88 4.39
C GLN A 355 20.55 -9.70 5.30
N GLN A 356 20.44 -8.48 4.76
CA GLN A 356 20.07 -7.30 5.54
C GLN A 356 18.65 -7.42 6.14
N LEU A 357 17.70 -7.97 5.39
CA LEU A 357 16.35 -8.22 5.90
C LEU A 357 16.33 -9.34 6.95
N LEU A 358 17.08 -10.43 6.71
CA LEU A 358 17.16 -11.55 7.64
C LEU A 358 18.01 -11.26 8.88
N ALA A 359 18.82 -10.21 8.89
CA ALA A 359 19.63 -9.83 10.07
C ALA A 359 18.79 -9.26 11.22
N ARG A 360 17.54 -8.83 10.95
CA ARG A 360 16.66 -8.21 11.93
C ARG A 360 15.62 -9.17 12.48
N LYS A 361 15.14 -8.87 13.69
CA LYS A 361 13.93 -9.45 14.27
C LYS A 361 12.79 -8.46 14.11
N TYR A 362 11.58 -8.94 13.80
CA TYR A 362 10.43 -8.13 13.49
C TYR A 362 9.29 -8.37 14.49
N THR A 363 8.58 -7.31 14.86
CA THR A 363 7.31 -7.43 15.56
C THR A 363 6.26 -8.05 14.65
N CYS A 364 6.20 -7.57 13.40
CA CYS A 364 5.29 -8.11 12.38
C CYS A 364 5.91 -8.03 10.99
N VAL A 365 5.66 -9.04 10.18
CA VAL A 365 5.89 -9.03 8.73
C VAL A 365 4.54 -9.14 8.03
N ILE A 366 4.24 -8.17 7.19
CA ILE A 366 3.04 -8.14 6.35
C ILE A 366 3.46 -8.41 4.92
N VAL A 367 2.75 -9.31 4.24
CA VAL A 367 3.00 -9.64 2.83
C VAL A 367 1.70 -9.42 2.06
N ASP A 368 1.70 -8.43 1.20
CA ASP A 368 0.59 -8.20 0.28
C ASP A 368 0.74 -9.06 -0.98
N GLU A 369 -0.37 -9.39 -1.66
CA GLU A 369 -0.40 -10.31 -2.80
C GLU A 369 0.39 -11.61 -2.56
N ALA A 370 0.15 -12.21 -1.39
CA ALA A 370 0.90 -13.36 -0.89
C ALA A 370 0.71 -14.64 -1.74
N HIS A 371 -0.28 -14.71 -2.62
CA HIS A 371 -0.46 -15.81 -3.58
C HIS A 371 0.75 -16.00 -4.51
N ARG A 372 1.59 -14.97 -4.66
CA ARG A 372 2.86 -15.07 -5.41
C ARG A 372 3.89 -15.98 -4.73
N ALA A 373 3.74 -16.25 -3.42
CA ALA A 373 4.62 -17.14 -2.67
C ALA A 373 4.07 -18.57 -2.69
N ARG A 374 4.48 -19.36 -3.65
CA ARG A 374 3.96 -20.72 -3.90
C ARG A 374 5.06 -21.70 -4.30
N ARG A 375 4.70 -22.98 -4.35
CA ARG A 375 5.57 -24.02 -4.92
C ARG A 375 5.76 -23.80 -6.41
N ARG A 376 6.90 -24.21 -6.95
CA ARG A 376 7.25 -24.02 -8.38
C ARG A 376 6.40 -24.89 -9.30
N LYS A 377 6.05 -26.11 -8.86
CA LYS A 377 5.24 -27.05 -9.62
C LYS A 377 3.92 -27.27 -8.90
N LEU A 378 2.85 -26.85 -9.52
CA LEU A 378 1.50 -27.15 -9.05
C LEU A 378 1.03 -28.49 -9.63
N PRO A 379 0.21 -29.24 -8.88
CA PRO A 379 -0.52 -30.38 -9.45
C PRO A 379 -1.41 -29.91 -10.61
N LYS A 380 -1.86 -30.84 -11.44
CA LYS A 380 -2.88 -30.53 -12.45
C LYS A 380 -4.16 -30.04 -11.79
N VAL A 381 -4.93 -29.21 -12.50
CA VAL A 381 -6.16 -28.58 -11.97
C VAL A 381 -7.14 -29.62 -11.44
N ASP A 382 -7.25 -30.77 -12.10
CA ASP A 382 -8.16 -31.86 -11.74
C ASP A 382 -7.51 -32.91 -10.83
N ALA A 383 -6.30 -32.67 -10.34
CA ALA A 383 -5.58 -33.62 -9.49
C ALA A 383 -6.20 -33.67 -8.08
N GLY A 384 -6.45 -34.86 -7.57
CA GLY A 384 -6.89 -35.07 -6.20
C GLY A 384 -5.78 -34.78 -5.18
N ALA A 385 -6.15 -34.76 -3.91
CA ALA A 385 -5.21 -34.48 -2.80
C ALA A 385 -4.01 -35.47 -2.79
N GLU A 386 -4.19 -36.69 -3.26
CA GLU A 386 -3.14 -37.72 -3.31
C GLU A 386 -2.03 -37.41 -4.31
N GLU A 387 -2.28 -36.59 -5.34
CA GLU A 387 -1.28 -36.21 -6.36
C GLU A 387 -0.41 -35.01 -5.92
N VAL A 388 -0.60 -34.52 -4.71
CA VAL A 388 0.18 -33.36 -4.20
C VAL A 388 1.61 -33.83 -3.90
N ASP A 389 2.58 -33.23 -4.58
CA ASP A 389 3.99 -33.46 -4.29
C ASP A 389 4.40 -32.75 -2.99
N GLU A 390 4.54 -33.51 -1.92
CA GLU A 390 4.96 -32.99 -0.61
C GLU A 390 6.38 -32.40 -0.58
N ARG A 391 7.19 -32.68 -1.60
CA ARG A 391 8.59 -32.24 -1.72
C ARG A 391 8.79 -31.15 -2.77
N ALA A 392 7.70 -30.60 -3.31
CA ALA A 392 7.79 -29.58 -4.34
C ALA A 392 8.63 -28.39 -3.88
N GLU A 393 9.53 -27.93 -4.74
CA GLU A 393 10.39 -26.78 -4.46
C GLU A 393 9.59 -25.49 -4.33
N SER A 394 9.96 -24.67 -3.35
CA SER A 394 9.45 -23.31 -3.17
C SER A 394 10.01 -22.36 -4.23
N ASN A 395 9.23 -21.40 -4.68
CA ASN A 395 9.79 -20.26 -5.42
C ASN A 395 10.61 -19.36 -4.47
N LYS A 396 11.33 -18.38 -5.03
CA LYS A 396 12.24 -17.52 -4.25
C LYS A 396 11.50 -16.75 -3.13
N LEU A 397 10.30 -16.26 -3.40
CA LEU A 397 9.51 -15.51 -2.40
C LEU A 397 9.09 -16.42 -1.26
N MET A 398 8.52 -17.58 -1.55
CA MET A 398 8.14 -18.55 -0.52
C MET A 398 9.35 -19.01 0.31
N ALA A 399 10.49 -19.29 -0.36
CA ALA A 399 11.73 -19.68 0.32
C ALA A 399 12.23 -18.60 1.29
N PHE A 400 12.17 -17.33 0.90
CA PHE A 400 12.52 -16.21 1.75
C PHE A 400 11.54 -16.07 2.93
N LEU A 401 10.24 -16.16 2.68
CA LEU A 401 9.22 -16.05 3.75
C LEU A 401 9.36 -17.16 4.79
N LYS A 402 9.73 -18.34 4.38
CA LYS A 402 10.08 -19.43 5.31
C LYS A 402 11.32 -19.12 6.16
N GLN A 403 12.31 -18.40 5.63
CA GLN A 403 13.50 -18.01 6.39
C GLN A 403 13.24 -16.85 7.36
N ILE A 404 12.39 -15.89 7.00
CA ILE A 404 12.08 -14.75 7.86
C ILE A 404 11.02 -15.12 8.94
N GLY A 405 10.22 -16.17 8.72
CA GLY A 405 9.20 -16.64 9.65
C GLY A 405 9.69 -16.80 11.09
N PRO A 406 10.81 -17.50 11.37
CA PRO A 406 11.36 -17.64 12.71
C PRO A 406 11.93 -16.34 13.32
N ARG A 407 12.04 -15.28 12.52
CA ARG A 407 12.59 -13.97 12.92
C ARG A 407 11.50 -12.93 13.16
N THR A 408 10.26 -13.32 13.01
CA THR A 408 9.12 -12.43 13.27
C THR A 408 8.16 -13.02 14.29
N LYS A 409 7.69 -12.18 15.22
CA LYS A 409 6.68 -12.59 16.18
C LYS A 409 5.36 -12.84 15.47
N SER A 410 4.88 -11.90 14.66
CA SER A 410 3.67 -12.04 13.87
C SER A 410 3.93 -12.00 12.36
N MET A 411 3.12 -12.72 11.58
CA MET A 411 3.15 -12.68 10.12
C MET A 411 1.72 -12.66 9.58
N LEU A 412 1.42 -11.65 8.78
CA LEU A 412 0.11 -11.46 8.15
C LEU A 412 0.29 -11.52 6.65
N LEU A 413 -0.38 -12.47 6.01
CA LEU A 413 -0.37 -12.65 4.56
C LEU A 413 -1.69 -12.14 3.99
N ALA A 414 -1.65 -11.28 2.98
CA ALA A 414 -2.85 -10.79 2.33
C ALA A 414 -2.92 -11.24 0.87
N THR A 415 -4.08 -11.68 0.45
CA THR A 415 -4.37 -11.99 -0.96
C THR A 415 -5.88 -12.00 -1.19
N ALA A 416 -6.32 -11.59 -2.37
CA ALA A 416 -7.72 -11.76 -2.75
C ALA A 416 -8.03 -13.19 -3.24
N THR A 417 -7.00 -13.92 -3.67
CA THR A 417 -7.08 -15.24 -4.30
C THR A 417 -6.14 -16.21 -3.63
N PRO A 418 -6.49 -16.75 -2.45
CA PRO A 418 -5.65 -17.72 -1.74
C PRO A 418 -5.48 -19.03 -2.50
N VAL A 419 -6.37 -19.30 -3.43
CA VAL A 419 -6.34 -20.41 -4.37
C VAL A 419 -6.61 -19.87 -5.78
N GLN A 420 -5.67 -20.05 -6.69
CA GLN A 420 -5.80 -19.66 -8.10
C GLN A 420 -5.97 -20.88 -9.02
N LEU A 421 -5.09 -21.85 -8.86
CA LEU A 421 -5.03 -23.01 -9.73
C LEU A 421 -5.30 -24.31 -9.00
N HIS A 422 -4.83 -24.44 -7.75
CA HIS A 422 -4.98 -25.67 -6.98
C HIS A 422 -5.10 -25.40 -5.49
N PRO A 423 -5.95 -26.10 -4.72
CA PRO A 423 -6.13 -25.89 -3.27
C PRO A 423 -4.84 -25.94 -2.44
N VAL A 424 -3.80 -26.60 -2.93
CA VAL A 424 -2.51 -26.68 -2.25
C VAL A 424 -1.84 -25.32 -2.06
N GLU A 425 -2.20 -24.31 -2.87
CA GLU A 425 -1.70 -22.95 -2.71
C GLU A 425 -2.12 -22.36 -1.35
N ALA A 426 -3.33 -22.67 -0.88
CA ALA A 426 -3.77 -22.27 0.46
C ALA A 426 -2.93 -22.95 1.57
N TRP A 427 -2.60 -24.21 1.40
CA TRP A 427 -1.71 -24.92 2.33
C TRP A 427 -0.28 -24.36 2.29
N ASP A 428 0.24 -23.95 1.12
CA ASP A 428 1.53 -23.30 0.99
C ASP A 428 1.63 -22.02 1.86
N LEU A 429 0.53 -21.25 1.94
CA LEU A 429 0.46 -20.09 2.83
C LEU A 429 0.53 -20.49 4.31
N LEU A 430 -0.11 -21.60 4.69
CA LEU A 430 -0.01 -22.13 6.06
C LEU A 430 1.40 -22.65 6.36
N ASP A 431 2.06 -23.30 5.41
CA ASP A 431 3.43 -23.77 5.57
C ASP A 431 4.40 -22.58 5.80
N ILE A 432 4.21 -21.46 5.11
CA ILE A 432 4.94 -20.21 5.39
C ILE A 432 4.67 -19.73 6.82
N LEU A 433 3.39 -19.66 7.22
CA LEU A 433 2.98 -19.18 8.54
C LEU A 433 3.46 -20.08 9.68
N SER A 434 3.62 -21.38 9.44
CA SER A 434 4.08 -22.34 10.44
C SER A 434 5.56 -22.18 10.82
N GLN A 435 6.33 -21.45 10.01
CA GLN A 435 7.75 -21.29 10.28
C GLN A 435 7.97 -20.40 11.53
N GLY A 436 8.44 -21.02 12.58
CA GLY A 436 8.66 -20.38 13.88
C GLY A 436 7.40 -20.17 14.72
N ASN A 437 6.30 -20.86 14.40
CA ASN A 437 5.06 -20.84 15.20
C ASN A 437 4.34 -22.19 15.12
N ASP A 438 4.32 -22.89 16.24
CA ASP A 438 3.71 -24.23 16.34
C ASP A 438 2.16 -24.20 16.37
N GLY A 439 1.55 -23.03 16.48
CA GLY A 439 0.10 -22.89 16.55
C GLY A 439 -0.61 -23.01 15.19
N VAL A 440 0.12 -23.09 14.08
CA VAL A 440 -0.46 -23.18 12.72
C VAL A 440 -0.67 -24.62 12.28
N LEU A 441 0.40 -25.36 12.04
CA LEU A 441 0.38 -26.76 11.56
C LEU A 441 0.84 -27.76 12.61
N GLY A 442 1.30 -27.33 13.76
CA GLY A 442 1.85 -28.13 14.82
C GLY A 442 3.34 -27.89 15.04
N GLY A 443 3.93 -28.69 15.93
CA GLY A 443 5.27 -28.49 16.42
C GLY A 443 6.37 -28.85 15.43
N TRP A 444 7.57 -28.41 15.76
CA TRP A 444 8.79 -28.57 14.95
C TRP A 444 9.14 -30.02 14.57
N THR A 445 8.66 -31.00 15.31
CA THR A 445 8.82 -32.44 15.01
C THR A 445 8.06 -32.89 13.76
N ARG A 446 7.11 -32.06 13.28
CA ARG A 446 6.28 -32.34 12.11
C ARG A 446 5.53 -33.67 12.19
N THR A 447 5.17 -34.07 13.39
CA THR A 447 4.38 -35.31 13.63
C THR A 447 2.89 -35.09 13.49
N SER A 448 2.45 -33.84 13.47
CA SER A 448 1.05 -33.47 13.27
C SER A 448 0.55 -33.92 11.90
N PRO A 449 -0.67 -34.50 11.81
CA PRO A 449 -1.28 -34.84 10.53
C PRO A 449 -1.40 -33.64 9.56
N TRP A 450 -1.47 -32.42 10.08
CA TRP A 450 -1.65 -31.18 9.32
C TRP A 450 -0.43 -30.77 8.49
N PHE A 451 0.76 -31.31 8.80
CA PHE A 451 1.98 -31.06 8.02
C PHE A 451 1.99 -31.75 6.65
N ARG A 452 1.10 -32.69 6.41
CA ARG A 452 0.96 -33.29 5.09
C ARG A 452 -0.09 -32.53 4.31
N ALA A 453 0.35 -31.85 3.22
CA ALA A 453 -0.55 -31.05 2.39
C ALA A 453 -1.69 -31.90 1.84
N SER A 454 -1.39 -33.07 1.29
CA SER A 454 -2.38 -34.02 0.78
C SER A 454 -3.44 -34.37 1.82
N HIS A 455 -3.01 -34.69 3.04
CA HIS A 455 -3.93 -35.06 4.10
C HIS A 455 -4.76 -33.90 4.65
N CYS A 456 -4.11 -32.76 4.87
CA CYS A 456 -4.80 -31.53 5.31
C CYS A 456 -5.91 -31.11 4.33
N LEU A 457 -5.61 -31.19 3.03
CA LEU A 457 -6.58 -30.90 1.96
C LEU A 457 -7.69 -31.95 1.88
N ALA A 458 -7.37 -33.22 2.00
CA ALA A 458 -8.37 -34.29 1.99
C ALA A 458 -9.38 -34.12 3.15
N VAL A 459 -8.91 -33.73 4.35
CA VAL A 459 -9.81 -33.41 5.47
C VAL A 459 -10.62 -32.15 5.18
N ALA A 460 -10.02 -31.12 4.61
CA ALA A 460 -10.72 -29.88 4.32
C ALA A 460 -11.79 -30.03 3.23
N ASN A 461 -11.56 -30.92 2.25
CA ASN A 461 -12.51 -31.22 1.18
C ASN A 461 -13.55 -32.29 1.56
N GLY A 462 -13.45 -32.88 2.77
CA GLY A 462 -14.34 -33.98 3.22
C GLY A 462 -14.02 -35.33 2.61
N GLU A 463 -12.89 -35.48 1.92
CA GLU A 463 -12.39 -36.74 1.35
C GLU A 463 -11.82 -37.68 2.43
N ALA A 464 -11.34 -37.09 3.53
CA ALA A 464 -10.90 -37.79 4.73
C ALA A 464 -11.57 -37.21 5.97
N MET A 465 -11.79 -38.05 6.98
CA MET A 465 -12.41 -37.64 8.24
C MET A 465 -11.43 -37.73 9.40
N VAL A 466 -11.55 -36.83 10.36
CA VAL A 466 -10.85 -36.97 11.63
C VAL A 466 -11.43 -38.20 12.38
N PRO A 467 -10.57 -39.11 12.86
CA PRO A 467 -11.06 -40.31 13.53
C PRO A 467 -11.85 -39.99 14.80
N LEU A 468 -13.02 -40.67 14.96
CA LEU A 468 -13.87 -40.54 16.16
C LEU A 468 -13.34 -41.35 17.37
N GLU A 469 -12.42 -42.30 17.13
CA GLU A 469 -11.71 -42.97 18.21
C GLU A 469 -10.80 -41.96 18.93
N VAL A 470 -10.91 -41.91 20.25
CA VAL A 470 -10.36 -40.85 21.09
C VAL A 470 -8.84 -40.71 20.94
N ARG A 471 -8.10 -41.82 20.91
CA ARG A 471 -6.64 -41.80 20.84
C ARG A 471 -6.14 -41.39 19.45
N ALA A 472 -6.81 -41.86 18.41
CA ALA A 472 -6.51 -41.46 17.02
C ALA A 472 -6.92 -40.02 16.76
N GLY A 473 -8.13 -39.59 17.18
CA GLY A 473 -8.61 -38.22 17.05
C GLY A 473 -7.77 -37.22 17.84
N TRP A 474 -7.24 -37.62 18.99
CA TRP A 474 -6.35 -36.76 19.79
C TRP A 474 -5.11 -36.32 19.02
N GLN A 475 -4.60 -37.08 18.07
CA GLN A 475 -3.47 -36.70 17.23
C GLN A 475 -3.74 -35.41 16.43
N TYR A 476 -5.00 -35.16 16.06
CA TYR A 476 -5.42 -33.97 15.30
C TYR A 476 -5.65 -32.76 16.21
N VAL A 477 -6.05 -32.98 17.45
CA VAL A 477 -6.42 -31.93 18.39
C VAL A 477 -5.21 -31.41 19.17
N ARG A 478 -4.24 -32.26 19.53
CA ARG A 478 -3.15 -31.97 20.45
C ARG A 478 -2.00 -31.16 19.84
N ASP A 479 -1.88 -31.13 18.53
CA ASP A 479 -0.73 -30.57 17.83
C ASP A 479 -1.15 -29.96 16.47
N PRO A 480 -1.58 -28.69 16.45
CA PRO A 480 -1.66 -27.75 17.57
C PRO A 480 -2.97 -27.85 18.35
N LEU A 481 -2.89 -27.74 19.67
CA LEU A 481 -4.09 -27.59 20.51
C LEU A 481 -4.56 -26.12 20.43
N PRO A 482 -5.79 -25.83 19.95
CA PRO A 482 -6.30 -24.48 19.85
C PRO A 482 -6.34 -23.72 21.19
N ALA A 483 -6.26 -22.40 21.16
CA ALA A 483 -6.31 -21.55 22.36
C ALA A 483 -7.70 -21.60 23.03
N ARG A 484 -7.77 -21.21 24.30
CA ARG A 484 -9.06 -21.18 25.07
C ARG A 484 -10.13 -20.35 24.38
N ALA A 485 -9.74 -19.22 23.79
CA ALA A 485 -10.64 -18.32 23.08
C ALA A 485 -11.28 -18.95 21.82
N GLU A 486 -10.71 -20.02 21.27
CA GLU A 486 -11.25 -20.69 20.08
C GLU A 486 -12.46 -21.58 20.37
N GLY A 487 -12.75 -21.86 21.64
CA GLY A 487 -13.97 -22.57 22.00
C GLY A 487 -13.96 -23.11 23.43
N PRO A 488 -15.16 -23.32 24.04
CA PRO A 488 -15.28 -23.72 25.43
C PRO A 488 -14.73 -25.13 25.70
N ALA A 489 -14.69 -26.00 24.70
CA ALA A 489 -14.09 -27.32 24.83
C ALA A 489 -12.56 -27.24 25.00
N PHE A 490 -11.89 -26.34 24.24
CA PHE A 490 -10.46 -26.10 24.36
C PHE A 490 -10.10 -25.46 25.70
N ASP A 491 -10.91 -24.53 26.20
CA ASP A 491 -10.74 -23.95 27.54
C ASP A 491 -10.75 -25.03 28.61
N ARG A 492 -11.72 -25.95 28.58
CA ARG A 492 -11.83 -27.06 29.56
C ARG A 492 -10.67 -28.06 29.46
N ILE A 493 -10.24 -28.39 28.21
CA ILE A 493 -9.10 -29.27 27.99
C ILE A 493 -7.84 -28.64 28.55
N ARG A 494 -7.59 -27.35 28.20
CA ARG A 494 -6.41 -26.63 28.66
C ARG A 494 -6.33 -26.44 30.16
N ARG A 495 -7.48 -26.13 30.80
CA ARG A 495 -7.52 -26.07 32.26
C ARG A 495 -7.25 -27.42 32.92
N ASN A 496 -7.72 -28.50 32.32
CA ASN A 496 -7.49 -29.84 32.88
C ASN A 496 -6.04 -30.29 32.71
N LEU A 497 -5.32 -29.78 31.71
CA LEU A 497 -3.91 -30.03 31.48
C LEU A 497 -2.97 -28.98 32.14
N ASP A 498 -3.55 -28.01 32.85
CA ASP A 498 -2.81 -26.85 33.40
C ASP A 498 -1.91 -26.18 32.36
N ALA A 499 -2.49 -25.94 31.15
CA ALA A 499 -1.79 -25.50 29.97
C ALA A 499 -2.06 -24.04 29.67
N GLU A 500 -1.01 -23.27 29.41
CA GLU A 500 -1.10 -21.91 28.93
C GLU A 500 -1.48 -21.84 27.44
N ASP A 501 -2.10 -20.74 27.01
CA ASP A 501 -2.62 -20.58 25.65
C ASP A 501 -1.54 -20.53 24.56
N ASN A 502 -0.33 -20.17 24.90
CA ASN A 502 0.83 -20.16 24.00
C ASN A 502 1.56 -21.51 23.87
N HIS A 503 1.13 -22.53 24.61
CA HIS A 503 1.65 -23.89 24.52
C HIS A 503 0.80 -24.69 23.50
N TRP A 504 1.34 -24.92 22.32
CA TRP A 504 0.60 -25.50 21.22
C TRP A 504 0.75 -27.01 21.06
N GLN A 505 1.88 -27.59 21.47
CA GLN A 505 2.21 -28.99 21.24
C GLN A 505 2.12 -29.82 22.50
N PHE A 506 1.37 -30.90 22.44
CA PHE A 506 1.23 -31.86 23.52
C PHE A 506 1.64 -33.25 23.05
N THR A 507 2.20 -34.05 23.96
CA THR A 507 2.52 -35.46 23.68
C THR A 507 1.26 -36.33 23.61
N PRO A 508 1.31 -37.48 22.94
CA PRO A 508 0.16 -38.40 22.88
C PRO A 508 -0.33 -38.86 24.27
N GLU A 509 0.59 -39.01 25.22
CA GLU A 509 0.36 -39.49 26.58
C GLU A 509 -0.46 -38.50 27.43
N LYS A 510 -0.44 -37.20 27.07
CA LYS A 510 -1.26 -36.17 27.73
C LYS A 510 -2.77 -36.43 27.63
N LEU A 511 -3.19 -37.28 26.73
CA LEU A 511 -4.56 -37.81 26.69
C LEU A 511 -4.92 -38.53 28.01
N ASP A 512 -3.99 -39.29 28.57
CA ASP A 512 -4.23 -40.07 29.77
C ASP A 512 -4.32 -39.23 31.06
N GLU A 513 -3.78 -38.02 31.04
CA GLU A 513 -3.94 -37.02 32.09
C GLU A 513 -5.32 -36.32 32.07
N LEU A 514 -6.01 -36.32 30.94
CA LEU A 514 -7.38 -35.79 30.87
C LEU A 514 -8.34 -36.66 31.70
N SER A 515 -9.18 -36.00 32.48
CA SER A 515 -10.22 -36.71 33.23
C SER A 515 -11.14 -37.50 32.30
N PRO A 516 -11.72 -38.63 32.74
CA PRO A 516 -12.64 -39.43 31.92
C PRO A 516 -13.83 -38.61 31.37
N ALA A 517 -14.33 -37.67 32.17
CA ALA A 517 -15.40 -36.77 31.75
C ALA A 517 -14.98 -35.87 30.59
N ILE A 518 -13.77 -35.25 30.65
CA ILE A 518 -13.24 -34.38 29.57
C ILE A 518 -13.02 -35.22 28.31
N ARG A 519 -12.40 -36.39 28.43
CA ARG A 519 -12.17 -37.30 27.28
C ARG A 519 -13.49 -37.65 26.58
N ARG A 520 -14.49 -38.06 27.33
CA ARG A 520 -15.78 -38.52 26.79
C ARG A 520 -16.63 -37.34 26.30
N VAL A 521 -16.82 -36.30 27.11
CA VAL A 521 -17.80 -35.23 26.83
C VAL A 521 -17.21 -34.16 25.91
N GLN A 522 -15.99 -33.69 26.20
CA GLN A 522 -15.42 -32.57 25.44
C GLN A 522 -14.73 -33.06 24.16
N LEU A 523 -13.95 -34.13 24.23
CA LEU A 523 -13.19 -34.63 23.08
C LEU A 523 -14.05 -35.53 22.20
N GLN A 524 -14.47 -36.70 22.69
CA GLN A 524 -15.14 -37.74 21.89
C GLN A 524 -16.49 -37.28 21.35
N ASN A 525 -17.36 -36.73 22.20
CA ASN A 525 -18.71 -36.33 21.81
C ASN A 525 -18.81 -34.86 21.35
N GLY A 526 -17.87 -34.01 21.78
CA GLY A 526 -17.94 -32.58 21.49
C GLY A 526 -17.08 -32.13 20.32
N LEU A 527 -15.78 -32.43 20.34
CA LEU A 527 -14.84 -31.89 19.32
C LEU A 527 -14.67 -32.82 18.12
N LEU A 528 -14.42 -34.11 18.34
CA LEU A 528 -14.08 -35.03 17.24
C LEU A 528 -15.14 -35.10 16.15
N PRO A 529 -16.45 -35.14 16.48
CA PRO A 529 -17.48 -34.98 15.47
C PRO A 529 -17.43 -33.58 14.86
N GLY A 530 -17.01 -33.46 13.63
CA GLY A 530 -16.91 -32.17 12.93
C GLY A 530 -15.61 -31.36 13.16
N TYR A 531 -14.59 -31.93 13.80
CA TYR A 531 -13.33 -31.22 14.03
C TYR A 531 -12.67 -30.78 12.73
N GLY A 532 -12.64 -31.65 11.73
CA GLY A 532 -12.12 -31.34 10.42
C GLY A 532 -12.86 -30.19 9.70
N GLU A 533 -14.14 -30.07 9.95
CA GLU A 533 -15.00 -29.04 9.32
C GLU A 533 -14.95 -27.69 10.05
N GLN A 534 -14.63 -27.66 11.34
CA GLN A 534 -14.71 -26.44 12.16
C GLN A 534 -13.34 -25.91 12.59
N PHE A 535 -12.36 -26.78 12.82
CA PHE A 535 -11.10 -26.42 13.46
C PHE A 535 -9.84 -26.82 12.67
N ASN A 536 -9.98 -27.20 11.39
CA ASN A 536 -8.79 -27.44 10.58
C ASN A 536 -7.95 -26.15 10.44
N PRO A 537 -6.63 -26.26 10.21
CA PRO A 537 -5.74 -25.10 10.13
C PRO A 537 -6.12 -24.06 9.07
N LEU A 538 -6.74 -24.48 7.95
CA LEU A 538 -7.19 -23.56 6.91
C LEU A 538 -8.26 -22.60 7.46
N LEU A 539 -9.24 -23.12 8.21
CA LEU A 539 -10.30 -22.32 8.82
C LEU A 539 -9.80 -21.46 9.99
N ARG A 540 -8.83 -21.97 10.76
CA ARG A 540 -8.28 -21.24 11.91
C ARG A 540 -7.35 -20.10 11.52
N CYS A 541 -6.66 -20.21 10.38
CA CYS A 541 -5.63 -19.26 9.98
C CYS A 541 -6.01 -18.40 8.77
N ILE A 542 -7.03 -18.77 7.99
CA ILE A 542 -7.47 -18.01 6.81
C ILE A 542 -8.80 -17.32 7.10
N VAL A 543 -8.76 -15.99 7.09
CA VAL A 543 -9.95 -15.14 7.21
C VAL A 543 -10.36 -14.69 5.83
N ARG A 544 -11.55 -15.07 5.39
CA ARG A 544 -12.07 -14.74 4.06
C ARG A 544 -13.50 -14.26 4.12
N ARG A 545 -13.75 -13.11 3.50
CA ARG A 545 -15.09 -12.59 3.28
C ARG A 545 -15.27 -12.22 1.83
N THR A 546 -16.51 -12.31 1.40
CA THR A 546 -16.90 -11.96 0.03
C THR A 546 -17.62 -10.62 0.02
N ARG A 547 -17.62 -9.96 -1.12
CA ARG A 547 -18.39 -8.74 -1.34
C ARG A 547 -19.88 -8.97 -1.05
N GLY A 548 -20.43 -10.12 -1.45
CA GLY A 548 -21.82 -10.49 -1.19
C GLY A 548 -22.21 -10.49 0.30
N TYR A 549 -21.26 -10.75 1.20
CA TYR A 549 -21.50 -10.61 2.64
C TYR A 549 -21.84 -9.16 3.02
N LEU A 550 -21.10 -8.19 2.52
CA LEU A 550 -21.32 -6.76 2.80
C LEU A 550 -22.54 -6.19 2.06
N GLU A 551 -22.86 -6.72 0.88
CA GLU A 551 -24.07 -6.40 0.13
C GLU A 551 -25.35 -6.95 0.79
N ALA A 552 -25.23 -7.96 1.64
CA ALA A 552 -26.33 -8.55 2.39
C ALA A 552 -26.42 -8.06 3.85
N THR A 553 -25.38 -7.39 4.37
CA THR A 553 -25.30 -6.95 5.76
C THR A 553 -25.75 -5.49 5.90
N VAL A 554 -26.75 -5.27 6.75
CA VAL A 554 -27.27 -3.91 7.04
C VAL A 554 -26.30 -3.19 7.98
N ASN A 555 -25.96 -1.95 7.63
CA ASN A 555 -25.21 -1.05 8.47
C ASN A 555 -26.15 -0.46 9.54
N PRO A 556 -25.96 -0.73 10.83
CA PRO A 556 -26.85 -0.26 11.87
C PRO A 556 -26.84 1.27 12.05
N ALA A 557 -25.79 1.95 11.59
CA ALA A 557 -25.67 3.41 11.69
C ALA A 557 -26.48 4.14 10.62
N THR A 558 -26.61 3.56 9.41
CA THR A 558 -27.28 4.20 8.26
C THR A 558 -28.62 3.56 7.91
N GLY A 559 -28.89 2.34 8.38
CA GLY A 559 -30.04 1.53 7.97
C GLY A 559 -29.95 0.96 6.55
N GLY A 560 -28.93 1.31 5.78
CA GLY A 560 -28.63 0.77 4.46
C GLY A 560 -27.63 -0.39 4.51
N TYR A 561 -27.33 -0.99 3.37
CA TYR A 561 -26.29 -2.01 3.28
C TYR A 561 -24.90 -1.38 3.34
N TYR A 562 -23.88 -2.13 3.81
CA TYR A 562 -22.48 -1.64 3.81
C TYR A 562 -21.98 -1.35 2.40
N LEU A 563 -22.36 -2.17 1.43
CA LEU A 563 -22.08 -1.93 0.01
C LEU A 563 -23.37 -1.97 -0.80
N PRO A 564 -23.51 -1.12 -1.82
CA PRO A 564 -24.58 -1.25 -2.77
C PRO A 564 -24.41 -2.56 -3.57
N LYS A 565 -25.53 -3.20 -3.86
CA LYS A 565 -25.52 -4.41 -4.69
C LYS A 565 -25.03 -4.06 -6.09
N VAL A 566 -24.05 -4.78 -6.56
CA VAL A 566 -23.54 -4.65 -7.93
C VAL A 566 -24.22 -5.71 -8.80
N SER A 567 -24.82 -5.26 -9.90
CA SER A 567 -25.28 -6.15 -10.96
C SER A 567 -24.19 -6.36 -12.00
N VAL A 568 -23.87 -7.60 -12.29
CA VAL A 568 -22.96 -7.96 -13.38
C VAL A 568 -23.80 -8.46 -14.55
N GLN A 569 -23.58 -7.88 -15.72
CA GLN A 569 -24.21 -8.30 -16.96
C GLN A 569 -23.14 -8.88 -17.87
N LEU A 570 -23.32 -10.11 -18.32
CA LEU A 570 -22.45 -10.74 -19.28
C LEU A 570 -23.06 -10.58 -20.69
N PHE A 571 -22.23 -10.18 -21.63
CA PHE A 571 -22.60 -10.01 -23.03
C PHE A 571 -21.85 -11.04 -23.86
N GLY A 572 -22.52 -11.64 -24.84
CA GLY A 572 -21.89 -12.58 -25.77
C GLY A 572 -21.95 -14.05 -25.36
N GLU A 573 -22.62 -14.40 -24.26
CA GLU A 573 -22.86 -15.79 -23.89
C GLU A 573 -23.89 -16.47 -24.79
N ASP A 574 -24.91 -15.70 -25.22
CA ASP A 574 -25.93 -16.19 -26.14
C ASP A 574 -25.55 -15.97 -27.61
N ALA A 575 -25.91 -16.91 -28.47
CA ALA A 575 -25.62 -16.82 -29.93
C ALA A 575 -26.16 -15.53 -30.58
N GLY A 576 -27.22 -14.92 -30.03
CA GLY A 576 -27.80 -13.65 -30.51
C GLY A 576 -27.06 -12.40 -30.04
N SER A 577 -26.31 -12.46 -28.95
CA SER A 577 -25.54 -11.34 -28.37
C SER A 577 -24.03 -11.44 -28.63
N SER A 578 -23.56 -12.59 -29.16
CA SER A 578 -22.16 -12.81 -29.45
C SER A 578 -21.66 -11.90 -30.57
N LEU A 579 -20.43 -11.39 -30.41
CA LEU A 579 -19.78 -10.60 -31.46
C LEU A 579 -19.36 -11.54 -32.58
N THR A 580 -19.86 -11.27 -33.79
CA THR A 580 -19.48 -12.03 -34.97
C THR A 580 -18.16 -11.50 -35.53
N LEU A 581 -17.16 -12.37 -35.66
CA LEU A 581 -15.92 -12.00 -36.32
C LEU A 581 -16.18 -11.77 -37.83
N GLY A 582 -15.80 -10.60 -38.32
CA GLY A 582 -15.80 -10.30 -39.75
C GLY A 582 -14.91 -11.26 -40.52
N GLY A 583 -15.12 -11.44 -41.83
CA GLY A 583 -14.42 -12.44 -42.66
C GLY A 583 -12.91 -12.35 -42.53
N TYR A 584 -12.35 -11.17 -42.63
CA TYR A 584 -10.90 -10.94 -42.50
C TYR A 584 -10.33 -11.30 -41.11
N LEU A 585 -11.10 -11.08 -40.02
CA LEU A 585 -10.68 -11.46 -38.67
C LEU A 585 -10.65 -12.98 -38.49
N ARG A 586 -11.64 -13.67 -39.05
CA ARG A 586 -11.67 -15.12 -39.04
C ARG A 586 -10.48 -15.69 -39.80
N GLU A 587 -10.24 -15.18 -41.01
CA GLU A 587 -9.08 -15.59 -41.81
C GLU A 587 -7.75 -15.27 -41.11
N ALA A 588 -7.64 -14.14 -40.43
CA ALA A 588 -6.46 -13.80 -39.62
C ALA A 588 -6.24 -14.77 -38.44
N TYR A 589 -7.34 -15.18 -37.79
CA TYR A 589 -7.28 -16.22 -36.74
C TYR A 589 -6.83 -17.57 -37.30
N ASP A 590 -7.39 -17.98 -38.47
CA ASP A 590 -7.01 -19.24 -39.13
C ASP A 590 -5.51 -19.25 -39.53
N GLU A 591 -4.99 -18.14 -40.04
CA GLU A 591 -3.56 -17.98 -40.33
C GLU A 591 -2.67 -17.96 -39.05
N ALA A 592 -3.13 -17.36 -37.98
CA ALA A 592 -2.43 -17.39 -36.70
C ALA A 592 -2.41 -18.81 -36.09
N GLU A 593 -3.50 -19.54 -36.20
CA GLU A 593 -3.55 -20.97 -35.82
C GLU A 593 -2.63 -21.83 -36.68
N GLU A 594 -2.61 -21.61 -37.98
CA GLU A 594 -1.71 -22.34 -38.90
C GLU A 594 -0.23 -22.06 -38.56
N PHE A 595 0.14 -20.81 -38.31
CA PHE A 595 1.47 -20.46 -37.80
C PHE A 595 1.80 -21.25 -36.52
N CYS A 596 0.91 -21.24 -35.56
CA CYS A 596 1.12 -21.94 -34.30
C CYS A 596 1.22 -23.46 -34.49
N ARG A 597 0.44 -24.02 -35.41
CA ARG A 597 0.46 -25.45 -35.76
C ARG A 597 1.80 -25.84 -36.38
N LEU A 598 2.31 -25.05 -37.32
CA LEU A 598 3.61 -25.24 -37.93
C LEU A 598 4.73 -25.20 -36.90
N LEU A 599 4.72 -24.19 -36.03
CA LEU A 599 5.72 -24.01 -34.99
C LEU A 599 5.70 -25.15 -33.96
N GLN A 600 4.52 -25.66 -33.57
CA GLN A 600 4.38 -26.79 -32.64
C GLN A 600 4.95 -28.11 -33.17
N GLN A 601 4.99 -28.29 -34.46
CA GLN A 601 5.59 -29.50 -35.08
C GLN A 601 7.10 -29.55 -34.89
N ARG A 602 7.74 -28.39 -34.75
CA ARG A 602 9.18 -28.24 -34.69
C ARG A 602 9.71 -27.96 -33.26
N VAL A 603 8.95 -27.21 -32.47
CA VAL A 603 9.41 -26.70 -31.19
C VAL A 603 8.55 -27.19 -30.02
N LYS A 604 9.19 -27.88 -29.06
CA LYS A 604 8.53 -28.26 -27.80
C LYS A 604 8.28 -27.01 -26.97
N GLY A 605 7.02 -26.73 -26.63
CA GLY A 605 6.64 -25.56 -25.85
C GLY A 605 5.97 -24.42 -26.65
N ALA A 606 5.86 -24.57 -27.98
CA ALA A 606 5.18 -23.61 -28.84
C ALA A 606 3.68 -23.40 -28.52
N GLY A 607 3.07 -24.25 -27.70
CA GLY A 607 1.69 -24.07 -27.19
C GLY A 607 1.48 -22.75 -26.45
N PHE A 608 2.52 -22.23 -25.80
CA PHE A 608 2.51 -20.92 -25.17
C PHE A 608 2.29 -19.79 -26.20
N PHE A 609 2.99 -19.84 -27.34
CA PHE A 609 2.81 -18.87 -28.44
C PHE A 609 1.39 -18.87 -28.99
N LYS A 610 0.81 -20.06 -29.14
CA LYS A 610 -0.59 -20.16 -29.56
C LYS A 610 -1.51 -19.37 -28.61
N THR A 611 -1.35 -19.62 -27.34
CA THR A 611 -2.16 -18.93 -26.32
C THR A 611 -1.94 -17.42 -26.34
N LEU A 612 -0.70 -16.98 -26.41
CA LEU A 612 -0.34 -15.56 -26.44
C LEU A 612 -0.89 -14.84 -27.67
N LEU A 613 -0.59 -15.37 -28.87
CA LEU A 613 -1.01 -14.74 -30.13
C LEU A 613 -2.52 -14.69 -30.28
N LEU A 614 -3.21 -15.80 -29.97
CA LEU A 614 -4.66 -15.85 -30.04
C LEU A 614 -5.35 -14.99 -28.99
N ARG A 615 -4.81 -14.86 -27.77
CA ARG A 615 -5.32 -13.93 -26.77
C ARG A 615 -5.15 -12.47 -27.20
N ARG A 616 -4.04 -12.12 -27.82
CA ARG A 616 -3.80 -10.76 -28.29
C ARG A 616 -4.71 -10.41 -29.47
N LEU A 617 -4.87 -11.31 -30.43
CA LEU A 617 -5.87 -11.19 -31.51
C LEU A 617 -7.29 -11.09 -30.95
N GLY A 618 -7.60 -11.88 -29.94
CA GLY A 618 -8.88 -11.86 -29.23
C GLY A 618 -9.10 -10.60 -28.40
N SER A 619 -8.06 -9.89 -28.01
CA SER A 619 -8.20 -8.60 -27.30
C SER A 619 -8.61 -7.47 -28.25
N SER A 620 -7.81 -7.22 -29.27
CA SER A 620 -8.11 -6.29 -30.36
C SER A 620 -7.27 -6.64 -31.59
N MET A 621 -7.73 -6.22 -32.75
CA MET A 621 -6.98 -6.41 -33.97
C MET A 621 -5.64 -5.66 -33.93
N GLU A 622 -5.57 -4.50 -33.27
CA GLU A 622 -4.33 -3.73 -33.10
C GLU A 622 -3.30 -4.47 -32.24
N ALA A 623 -3.71 -5.04 -31.12
CA ALA A 623 -2.83 -5.86 -30.29
C ALA A 623 -2.32 -7.09 -31.02
N GLY A 624 -3.19 -7.71 -31.83
CA GLY A 624 -2.80 -8.80 -32.73
C GLY A 624 -1.78 -8.37 -33.78
N ARG A 625 -2.05 -7.25 -34.46
CA ARG A 625 -1.16 -6.66 -35.48
C ARG A 625 0.23 -6.34 -34.93
N ASN A 626 0.28 -5.67 -33.78
CA ASN A 626 1.54 -5.33 -33.12
C ASN A 626 2.35 -6.57 -32.71
N THR A 627 1.67 -7.62 -32.27
CA THR A 627 2.32 -8.88 -31.90
C THR A 627 2.89 -9.58 -33.14
N VAL A 628 2.11 -9.68 -34.21
CA VAL A 628 2.57 -10.29 -35.46
C VAL A 628 3.74 -9.50 -36.06
N MET A 629 3.68 -8.17 -36.01
CA MET A 629 4.78 -7.31 -36.50
C MET A 629 6.06 -7.53 -35.69
N LYS A 630 5.98 -7.62 -34.35
CA LYS A 630 7.14 -7.94 -33.52
C LYS A 630 7.74 -9.30 -33.83
N LEU A 631 6.91 -10.31 -34.09
CA LEU A 631 7.37 -11.64 -34.47
C LEU A 631 8.07 -11.63 -35.86
N LEU A 632 7.54 -10.86 -36.81
CA LEU A 632 8.14 -10.72 -38.15
C LEU A 632 9.46 -9.92 -38.12
N SER A 633 9.55 -8.85 -37.29
CA SER A 633 10.80 -8.09 -37.10
C SER A 633 11.87 -8.96 -36.44
N ALA A 634 11.52 -9.71 -35.39
CA ALA A 634 12.46 -10.66 -34.78
C ALA A 634 12.97 -11.75 -35.73
N ALA A 635 12.20 -12.09 -36.75
CA ALA A 635 12.62 -13.00 -37.82
C ALA A 635 13.52 -12.35 -38.89
N ALA A 636 13.50 -11.01 -39.00
CA ALA A 636 14.28 -10.24 -39.99
C ALA A 636 15.64 -9.75 -39.43
N ASP A 637 15.79 -9.59 -38.12
CA ASP A 637 16.97 -9.06 -37.43
C ASP A 637 18.13 -10.09 -37.26
N ASP A 638 18.40 -10.89 -38.30
CA ASP A 638 19.67 -11.65 -38.38
C ASP A 638 20.86 -10.79 -38.91
N LEU A 639 20.67 -9.46 -38.98
CA LEU A 639 21.67 -8.49 -39.41
C LEU A 639 21.70 -7.28 -38.46
N GLY A 640 22.48 -7.43 -37.41
CA GLY A 640 23.14 -6.40 -36.66
C GLY A 640 22.50 -5.03 -36.46
N SER A 641 22.01 -4.76 -35.27
CA SER A 641 22.25 -3.48 -34.61
C SER A 641 21.97 -3.67 -33.11
N ASP A 642 23.03 -3.48 -32.32
CA ASP A 642 22.99 -3.18 -30.91
C ASP A 642 22.34 -1.79 -30.76
N ASP A 643 21.11 -1.75 -30.32
CA ASP A 643 20.48 -0.61 -29.65
C ASP A 643 19.72 -1.18 -28.47
N ASP A 644 20.48 -1.34 -27.37
CA ASP A 644 20.04 -1.57 -26.02
C ASP A 644 19.55 -0.23 -25.43
N ASP A 645 18.33 0.19 -25.73
CA ASP A 645 17.64 1.18 -24.92
C ASP A 645 16.15 0.80 -24.87
N ASP A 646 15.73 0.22 -23.73
CA ASP A 646 14.39 0.04 -23.16
C ASP A 646 14.13 -1.36 -22.56
N VAL A 647 15.04 -1.82 -21.71
CA VAL A 647 14.81 -3.00 -20.86
C VAL A 647 14.83 -2.59 -19.39
N ASP A 648 13.93 -1.68 -19.02
CA ASP A 648 13.66 -1.38 -17.60
C ASP A 648 12.16 -1.31 -17.33
N ASP A 649 11.42 -2.42 -17.59
CA ASP A 649 10.01 -2.48 -17.19
C ASP A 649 9.44 -3.90 -17.08
N HIS A 650 10.03 -4.71 -16.20
CA HIS A 650 9.52 -6.05 -15.90
C HIS A 650 8.58 -6.10 -14.69
N ASP A 651 8.05 -4.97 -14.20
CA ASP A 651 7.28 -4.97 -12.95
C ASP A 651 5.75 -4.91 -13.11
N THR A 652 5.19 -4.87 -14.34
CA THR A 652 3.72 -4.85 -14.52
C THR A 652 3.20 -5.41 -15.85
N ALA A 653 4.07 -5.93 -16.71
CA ALA A 653 3.59 -6.85 -17.72
C ALA A 653 3.31 -8.17 -17.00
N GLY A 654 2.08 -8.69 -17.07
CA GLY A 654 1.81 -10.04 -16.61
C GLY A 654 2.88 -10.98 -17.18
N ASP A 655 3.15 -12.09 -16.52
CA ASP A 655 4.16 -13.10 -16.92
C ASP A 655 4.20 -13.39 -18.44
N ASP A 656 3.14 -13.04 -19.15
CA ASP A 656 2.94 -13.22 -20.58
C ASP A 656 3.78 -12.27 -21.48
N ASP A 657 4.03 -11.03 -21.10
CA ASP A 657 4.82 -10.08 -21.92
C ASP A 657 6.34 -10.26 -21.75
N ALA A 658 6.78 -10.58 -20.54
CA ALA A 658 8.17 -10.94 -20.27
C ALA A 658 8.53 -12.30 -20.90
N ALA A 659 7.58 -13.25 -20.85
CA ALA A 659 7.73 -14.54 -21.50
C ALA A 659 7.70 -14.43 -23.03
N ALA A 660 6.97 -13.46 -23.60
CA ALA A 660 6.98 -13.20 -25.06
C ALA A 660 8.32 -12.65 -25.54
N GLY A 661 8.92 -11.72 -24.78
CA GLY A 661 10.25 -11.19 -25.09
C GLY A 661 11.38 -12.23 -24.95
N ALA A 662 11.37 -12.98 -23.85
CA ALA A 662 12.34 -14.06 -23.61
C ALA A 662 12.18 -15.22 -24.60
N ALA A 663 10.94 -15.59 -24.89
CA ALA A 663 10.65 -16.65 -25.85
C ALA A 663 10.93 -16.23 -27.30
N ALA A 664 10.73 -14.95 -27.67
CA ALA A 664 11.11 -14.45 -28.99
C ALA A 664 12.65 -14.52 -29.22
N SER A 665 13.44 -14.36 -28.16
CA SER A 665 14.91 -14.52 -28.24
C SER A 665 15.36 -15.98 -28.44
N ASP A 666 14.59 -16.95 -27.94
CA ASP A 666 14.88 -18.37 -28.08
C ASP A 666 14.45 -18.97 -29.45
N PHE A 667 13.61 -18.20 -30.20
CA PHE A 667 13.01 -18.68 -31.47
C PHE A 667 13.47 -17.87 -32.71
N LYS A 668 14.73 -17.50 -32.75
CA LYS A 668 15.31 -16.64 -33.81
C LYS A 668 15.22 -17.15 -35.24
N ASN A 669 14.75 -18.37 -35.48
CA ASN A 669 14.72 -18.97 -36.84
C ASN A 669 13.33 -19.49 -37.18
N PHE A 670 12.46 -18.63 -37.69
CA PHE A 670 11.21 -19.10 -38.31
C PHE A 670 11.45 -19.69 -39.70
N GLU A 671 10.73 -20.74 -40.04
CA GLU A 671 10.74 -21.31 -41.39
C GLU A 671 9.93 -20.46 -42.37
N LYS A 672 10.24 -20.60 -43.65
CA LYS A 672 9.55 -19.84 -44.71
C LYS A 672 8.01 -19.98 -44.67
N ALA A 673 7.50 -21.15 -44.31
CA ALA A 673 6.07 -21.40 -44.18
C ALA A 673 5.47 -20.65 -43.00
N GLU A 674 6.18 -20.60 -41.86
CA GLU A 674 5.80 -19.87 -40.66
C GLU A 674 5.74 -18.35 -40.90
N ILE A 675 6.80 -17.81 -41.55
CA ILE A 675 6.85 -16.39 -41.96
C ILE A 675 5.75 -16.06 -42.97
N ALA A 676 5.45 -16.96 -43.90
CA ALA A 676 4.39 -16.75 -44.90
C ALA A 676 3.00 -16.65 -44.21
N SER A 677 2.72 -17.51 -43.26
CA SER A 677 1.46 -17.46 -42.48
C SER A 677 1.34 -16.18 -41.67
N LEU A 678 2.43 -15.75 -40.95
CA LEU A 678 2.46 -14.48 -40.23
C LEU A 678 2.25 -13.28 -41.15
N ASN A 679 2.87 -13.27 -42.35
CA ASN A 679 2.68 -12.18 -43.30
C ASN A 679 1.24 -12.13 -43.83
N ARG A 680 0.58 -13.27 -44.09
CA ARG A 680 -0.83 -13.28 -44.46
C ARG A 680 -1.73 -12.78 -43.33
N CYS A 681 -1.48 -13.26 -42.10
CA CYS A 681 -2.17 -12.76 -40.92
C CYS A 681 -2.03 -11.23 -40.78
N PHE A 682 -0.83 -10.69 -40.90
CA PHE A 682 -0.57 -9.27 -40.87
C PHE A 682 -1.30 -8.49 -41.95
N ALA A 683 -1.28 -8.99 -43.19
CA ALA A 683 -1.98 -8.38 -44.33
C ALA A 683 -3.49 -8.32 -44.13
N LEU A 684 -4.09 -9.39 -43.61
CA LEU A 684 -5.51 -9.46 -43.27
C LEU A 684 -5.90 -8.47 -42.19
N LEU A 685 -5.12 -8.40 -41.12
CA LEU A 685 -5.34 -7.41 -40.03
C LEU A 685 -5.19 -5.98 -40.53
N LYS A 686 -4.27 -5.71 -41.44
CA LYS A 686 -4.11 -4.40 -42.08
C LYS A 686 -5.25 -4.04 -43.03
N GLN A 687 -5.78 -5.01 -43.75
CA GLN A 687 -6.89 -4.84 -44.68
C GLN A 687 -8.20 -4.47 -43.95
N GLY A 688 -8.41 -5.01 -42.74
CA GLY A 688 -9.59 -4.70 -41.92
C GLY A 688 -9.71 -3.22 -41.51
N GLY A 689 -8.65 -2.44 -41.63
CA GLY A 689 -8.63 -1.05 -41.18
C GLY A 689 -8.96 -0.92 -39.69
N ASN A 690 -9.91 -0.08 -39.32
CA ASN A 690 -10.36 0.13 -37.94
C ASN A 690 -11.70 -0.58 -37.63
N ASN A 691 -12.11 -1.54 -38.44
CA ASN A 691 -13.37 -2.26 -38.26
C ASN A 691 -13.23 -3.40 -37.24
N ASP A 692 -13.06 -3.09 -35.98
CA ASP A 692 -13.02 -4.07 -34.88
C ASP A 692 -14.41 -4.19 -34.24
N PRO A 693 -15.06 -5.37 -34.27
CA PRO A 693 -16.39 -5.56 -33.70
C PRO A 693 -16.49 -5.24 -32.21
N LYS A 694 -15.36 -5.36 -31.45
CA LYS A 694 -15.34 -4.98 -30.05
C LYS A 694 -15.34 -3.47 -29.87
N LEU A 695 -14.60 -2.74 -30.68
CA LEU A 695 -14.64 -1.27 -30.68
C LEU A 695 -16.05 -0.77 -31.00
N ASP A 696 -16.71 -1.37 -31.99
CA ASP A 696 -18.08 -1.01 -32.36
C ASP A 696 -19.07 -1.27 -31.22
N ALA A 697 -18.90 -2.39 -30.50
CA ALA A 697 -19.69 -2.69 -29.32
C ALA A 697 -19.44 -1.67 -28.21
N VAL A 698 -18.18 -1.33 -27.91
CA VAL A 698 -17.80 -0.32 -26.91
C VAL A 698 -18.42 1.03 -27.25
N LEU A 699 -18.32 1.47 -28.49
CA LEU A 699 -18.95 2.71 -28.98
C LEU A 699 -20.46 2.70 -28.76
N GLY A 700 -21.10 1.55 -29.10
CA GLY A 700 -22.53 1.39 -28.90
C GLY A 700 -22.97 1.57 -27.46
N TYR A 701 -22.20 1.08 -26.48
CA TYR A 701 -22.46 1.30 -25.05
C TYR A 701 -22.17 2.73 -24.61
N LEU A 702 -21.01 3.27 -24.97
CA LEU A 702 -20.61 4.62 -24.58
C LEU A 702 -21.62 5.68 -25.09
N LEU A 703 -22.11 5.52 -26.31
CA LEU A 703 -23.03 6.47 -26.97
C LEU A 703 -24.51 6.12 -26.78
N GLY A 704 -24.83 4.99 -26.16
CA GLY A 704 -26.21 4.55 -25.95
C GLY A 704 -26.96 4.23 -27.26
N THR A 705 -26.26 3.80 -28.31
CA THR A 705 -26.87 3.50 -29.61
C THR A 705 -27.34 2.05 -29.75
N ARG A 706 -27.01 1.19 -28.78
CA ARG A 706 -27.49 -0.18 -28.75
C ARG A 706 -28.89 -0.28 -28.18
N SER A 707 -29.67 -1.25 -28.69
CA SER A 707 -31.06 -1.47 -28.28
C SER A 707 -31.23 -1.93 -26.83
N ASP A 708 -30.18 -2.47 -26.24
CA ASP A 708 -30.13 -2.98 -24.85
C ASP A 708 -29.64 -1.93 -23.82
N VAL A 709 -29.36 -0.70 -24.26
CA VAL A 709 -28.86 0.40 -23.42
C VAL A 709 -29.83 1.57 -23.44
N THR A 710 -30.25 2.04 -22.26
CA THR A 710 -31.18 3.16 -22.10
C THR A 710 -30.50 4.51 -21.93
N GLU A 711 -29.21 4.53 -21.58
CA GLU A 711 -28.44 5.74 -21.27
C GLU A 711 -27.02 5.65 -21.85
N ARG A 712 -26.46 6.80 -22.18
CA ARG A 712 -25.05 6.91 -22.58
C ARG A 712 -24.15 6.67 -21.37
N TRP A 713 -23.29 5.65 -21.42
CA TRP A 713 -22.39 5.36 -20.31
C TRP A 713 -21.35 6.45 -20.06
N VAL A 714 -20.98 7.19 -21.11
CA VAL A 714 -20.04 8.30 -20.98
C VAL A 714 -20.58 9.43 -20.09
N ASP A 715 -21.90 9.61 -20.01
CA ASP A 715 -22.50 10.67 -19.19
C ASP A 715 -22.47 10.31 -17.68
N ARG A 716 -22.54 9.02 -17.36
CA ARG A 716 -22.45 8.50 -15.99
C ARG A 716 -21.01 8.46 -15.47
N GLY A 717 -20.07 8.25 -16.33
CA GLY A 717 -18.71 7.85 -16.04
C GLY A 717 -18.53 6.35 -16.26
N CYS A 718 -17.46 6.00 -16.98
CA CYS A 718 -17.18 4.63 -17.40
C CYS A 718 -15.68 4.33 -17.28
N ILE A 719 -15.39 3.13 -16.82
CA ILE A 719 -14.03 2.56 -16.86
C ILE A 719 -14.06 1.38 -17.80
N LEU A 720 -13.21 1.39 -18.82
CA LEU A 720 -13.00 0.28 -19.75
C LEU A 720 -11.70 -0.42 -19.40
N PHE A 721 -11.77 -1.70 -19.06
CA PHE A 721 -10.60 -2.51 -18.77
C PHE A 721 -10.17 -3.33 -19.97
N SER A 722 -8.87 -3.36 -20.24
CA SER A 722 -8.24 -4.27 -21.17
C SER A 722 -7.01 -4.89 -20.55
N GLN A 723 -6.81 -6.19 -20.77
CA GLN A 723 -5.61 -6.88 -20.33
C GLN A 723 -4.34 -6.29 -20.99
N TYR A 724 -4.45 -5.78 -22.22
CA TYR A 724 -3.30 -5.32 -23.00
C TYR A 724 -3.28 -3.81 -23.15
N TYR A 725 -2.11 -3.22 -22.86
CA TYR A 725 -1.86 -1.79 -23.04
C TYR A 725 -2.13 -1.32 -24.49
N ASP A 726 -1.69 -2.11 -25.48
CA ASP A 726 -1.88 -1.76 -26.90
C ASP A 726 -3.37 -1.60 -27.24
N THR A 727 -4.23 -2.47 -26.70
CA THR A 727 -5.69 -2.37 -26.87
C THR A 727 -6.25 -1.13 -26.19
N ALA A 728 -5.88 -0.87 -24.93
CA ALA A 728 -6.36 0.28 -24.19
C ALA A 728 -5.93 1.59 -24.87
N LYS A 729 -4.67 1.69 -25.27
CA LYS A 729 -4.12 2.86 -25.95
C LYS A 729 -4.81 3.09 -27.28
N TRP A 730 -4.95 2.06 -28.11
CA TRP A 730 -5.63 2.14 -29.40
C TRP A 730 -7.07 2.56 -29.27
N ILE A 731 -7.87 2.02 -28.33
CA ILE A 731 -9.23 2.47 -28.07
C ILE A 731 -9.24 3.97 -27.71
N GLY A 732 -8.32 4.43 -26.88
CA GLY A 732 -8.21 5.84 -26.54
C GLY A 732 -7.91 6.75 -27.73
N GLU A 733 -7.02 6.33 -28.61
CA GLU A 733 -6.68 7.03 -29.85
C GLU A 733 -7.89 7.12 -30.80
N GLU A 734 -8.63 6.01 -30.99
CA GLU A 734 -9.82 5.95 -31.82
C GLU A 734 -10.96 6.82 -31.26
N LEU A 735 -11.19 6.77 -29.95
CA LEU A 735 -12.21 7.62 -29.30
C LEU A 735 -11.84 9.10 -29.38
N ALA A 736 -10.58 9.46 -29.13
CA ALA A 736 -10.12 10.85 -29.12
C ALA A 736 -10.18 11.54 -30.49
N GLN A 737 -10.23 10.76 -31.59
CA GLN A 737 -10.38 11.29 -32.95
C GLN A 737 -11.83 11.47 -33.40
N ARG A 738 -12.79 10.98 -32.58
CA ARG A 738 -14.21 11.03 -32.96
C ARG A 738 -14.88 12.32 -32.48
N PRO A 739 -15.72 12.96 -33.32
CA PRO A 739 -16.41 14.18 -32.93
C PRO A 739 -17.28 14.06 -31.67
N GLU A 740 -17.85 12.87 -31.42
CA GLU A 740 -18.71 12.59 -30.28
C GLU A 740 -17.98 12.68 -28.93
N PHE A 741 -16.65 12.60 -28.93
CA PHE A 741 -15.78 12.66 -27.76
C PHE A 741 -14.87 13.91 -27.76
N ALA A 742 -15.05 14.86 -28.69
CA ALA A 742 -14.16 16.02 -28.86
C ALA A 742 -14.05 16.90 -27.61
N ASP A 743 -15.13 17.01 -26.85
CA ASP A 743 -15.22 17.82 -25.62
C ASP A 743 -14.94 17.02 -24.34
N LEU A 744 -14.50 15.75 -24.47
CA LEU A 744 -14.28 14.87 -23.33
C LEU A 744 -12.80 14.55 -23.19
N ASP A 745 -12.31 14.66 -21.95
CA ASP A 745 -11.01 14.12 -21.62
C ASP A 745 -11.12 12.61 -21.41
N ILE A 746 -10.19 11.85 -22.02
CA ILE A 746 -10.12 10.40 -21.91
C ILE A 746 -8.82 10.05 -21.21
N GLY A 747 -8.92 9.40 -20.04
CA GLY A 747 -7.76 8.96 -19.28
C GLY A 747 -7.28 7.58 -19.68
N LEU A 748 -5.98 7.37 -19.64
CA LEU A 748 -5.34 6.05 -19.74
C LEU A 748 -4.57 5.78 -18.47
N TYR A 749 -4.98 4.77 -17.71
CA TYR A 749 -4.31 4.31 -16.51
C TYR A 749 -3.55 3.02 -16.81
N ALA A 750 -2.23 3.12 -16.87
CA ALA A 750 -1.37 2.02 -17.28
C ALA A 750 -0.10 1.94 -16.42
N GLY A 751 0.61 0.83 -16.48
CA GLY A 751 1.91 0.64 -15.83
C GLY A 751 3.00 1.57 -16.38
N SER A 752 4.13 1.64 -15.66
CA SER A 752 5.41 2.06 -16.21
C SER A 752 5.41 3.42 -16.89
N ASN A 753 4.91 4.45 -16.20
CA ASN A 753 4.96 5.83 -16.72
C ASN A 753 4.25 6.03 -18.09
N ARG A 754 3.34 5.09 -18.45
CA ARG A 754 2.57 5.10 -19.72
C ARG A 754 1.17 5.71 -19.54
N SER A 755 0.83 6.17 -18.34
CA SER A 755 -0.44 6.83 -18.07
C SER A 755 -0.51 8.22 -18.69
N GLY A 756 -1.70 8.67 -19.05
CA GLY A 756 -1.89 9.98 -19.65
C GLY A 756 -3.35 10.29 -19.93
N ILE A 757 -3.59 11.42 -20.57
CA ILE A 757 -4.92 11.93 -20.90
C ILE A 757 -4.92 12.38 -22.37
N TRP A 758 -5.93 12.02 -23.12
CA TRP A 758 -6.28 12.67 -24.37
C TRP A 758 -7.19 13.86 -24.05
N SER A 759 -6.73 15.03 -24.44
CA SER A 759 -7.49 16.29 -24.33
C SER A 759 -7.43 17.00 -25.68
N GLY A 760 -8.57 17.37 -26.26
CA GLY A 760 -8.62 17.94 -27.60
C GLY A 760 -7.94 17.08 -28.67
N GLY A 761 -8.06 15.77 -28.59
CA GLY A 761 -7.47 14.80 -29.52
C GLY A 761 -5.97 14.55 -29.38
N ARG A 762 -5.29 15.18 -28.40
CA ARG A 762 -3.84 15.01 -28.17
C ARG A 762 -3.56 14.29 -26.88
N PHE A 763 -2.67 13.30 -26.93
CA PHE A 763 -2.24 12.56 -25.76
C PHE A 763 -1.14 13.32 -25.00
N GLN A 764 -1.35 13.48 -23.69
CA GLN A 764 -0.38 14.06 -22.76
C GLN A 764 -0.12 13.08 -21.63
N ARG A 765 1.13 12.78 -21.37
CA ARG A 765 1.51 11.91 -20.22
C ARG A 765 1.20 12.66 -18.93
N CYS A 766 0.69 11.93 -17.94
CA CYS A 766 0.48 12.45 -16.60
C CYS A 766 0.67 11.32 -15.56
N GLU A 767 0.86 11.71 -14.33
CA GLU A 767 1.00 10.79 -13.21
C GLU A 767 -0.34 10.10 -12.88
N ARG A 768 -0.28 8.87 -12.39
CA ARG A 768 -1.45 8.08 -12.00
C ARG A 768 -2.31 8.78 -10.94
N GLU A 769 -1.67 9.44 -9.97
CA GLU A 769 -2.38 10.16 -8.91
C GLU A 769 -3.20 11.33 -9.44
N THR A 770 -2.72 12.01 -10.47
CA THR A 770 -3.50 13.05 -11.18
C THR A 770 -4.76 12.45 -11.81
N LEU A 771 -4.66 11.28 -12.46
CA LEU A 771 -5.83 10.58 -13.01
C LEU A 771 -6.84 10.20 -11.94
N LYS A 772 -6.36 9.60 -10.82
CA LYS A 772 -7.22 9.24 -9.69
C LYS A 772 -7.94 10.45 -9.10
N ALA A 773 -7.24 11.57 -8.94
CA ALA A 773 -7.82 12.80 -8.41
C ALA A 773 -8.94 13.31 -9.33
N ARG A 774 -8.71 13.34 -10.65
CA ARG A 774 -9.71 13.81 -11.64
C ARG A 774 -10.91 12.87 -11.78
N VAL A 775 -10.71 11.55 -11.61
CA VAL A 775 -11.82 10.59 -11.56
C VAL A 775 -12.64 10.79 -10.27
N ARG A 776 -11.97 10.95 -9.12
CA ARG A 776 -12.65 11.19 -7.83
C ARG A 776 -13.43 12.50 -7.79
N SER A 777 -12.93 13.53 -8.45
CA SER A 777 -13.67 14.82 -8.58
C SER A 777 -14.82 14.77 -9.57
N GLY A 778 -14.95 13.70 -10.38
CA GLY A 778 -15.94 13.59 -11.45
C GLY A 778 -15.60 14.40 -12.70
N GLU A 779 -14.41 15.01 -12.75
CA GLU A 779 -13.91 15.77 -13.90
C GLU A 779 -13.57 14.85 -15.07
N LEU A 780 -12.96 13.69 -14.79
CA LEU A 780 -12.63 12.66 -15.77
C LEU A 780 -13.68 11.56 -15.74
N LYS A 781 -14.53 11.48 -16.76
CA LYS A 781 -15.64 10.53 -16.82
C LYS A 781 -15.33 9.25 -17.58
N LEU A 782 -14.32 9.24 -18.45
CA LEU A 782 -13.93 8.07 -19.22
C LEU A 782 -12.48 7.71 -18.95
N LEU A 783 -12.29 6.52 -18.40
CA LEU A 783 -10.97 5.98 -18.07
C LEU A 783 -10.76 4.64 -18.78
N LEU A 784 -9.63 4.50 -19.43
CA LEU A 784 -9.13 3.24 -19.98
C LEU A 784 -8.11 2.67 -18.99
N GLY A 785 -8.31 1.45 -18.53
CA GLY A 785 -7.46 0.79 -17.56
C GLY A 785 -6.83 -0.47 -18.11
N THR A 786 -5.57 -0.72 -17.70
CA THR A 786 -4.94 -2.04 -17.84
C THR A 786 -4.98 -2.76 -16.48
N ASP A 787 -4.38 -3.94 -16.37
CA ASP A 787 -4.28 -4.68 -15.10
C ASP A 787 -3.70 -3.83 -13.97
N ALA A 788 -2.84 -2.86 -14.30
CA ALA A 788 -2.36 -1.87 -13.34
C ALA A 788 -3.47 -1.03 -12.68
N ALA A 789 -4.64 -0.89 -13.32
CA ALA A 789 -5.78 -0.18 -12.76
C ALA A 789 -6.64 -1.07 -11.83
N SER A 790 -6.49 -2.39 -11.88
CA SER A 790 -7.16 -3.30 -10.96
C SER A 790 -6.46 -3.39 -9.60
N GLU A 791 -5.20 -2.97 -9.54
CA GLU A 791 -4.36 -2.96 -8.34
C GLU A 791 -4.35 -1.59 -7.62
N GLY A 792 -5.00 -0.55 -8.18
CA GLY A 792 -4.89 0.84 -7.72
C GLY A 792 -6.14 1.47 -7.12
#